data_c751d9ee71eced37cdc16c927a92856f
#
_entry.id   c751d9ee71eced37cdc16c927a92856f
#
_cell.length_a   1.000
_cell.length_b   1.000
_cell.length_c   1.000
_cell.angle_alpha   90.00
_cell.angle_beta   90.00
_cell.angle_gamma   90.00
#
_symmetry.space_group_name_H-M   'P 1'
#
loop_
_entity.id
_entity.type
_entity.pdbx_description
1 polymer ?
#
loop_
_entity_poly.entity_id
_entity_poly.type
_entity_poly.pdbx_seq_one_letter_code
_entity_poly.pdbx_strand_id
1 'polypeptide(L)'
;MLINNSKYYSLFLFLFFADLVYSQNSANGRIVDAKTNKEVSGVDIFINENQKPSLTTTSGKFTVQSDSLIYKLRFLRKNYSLESVDVTPQNASNIFVKLAQEKVGSIQEVVIHNEKPKYKNKKENPAYAIMQKVWERKRNNGLDKFDTYTYKEYEKIQFDANNLDSAFMKRKIFNKLEFIFNYKDSTASGKIALPIFLNEAVYENYGENRPSKRTKRLLTAQKTSGFQDNQIITLMAKNLYRDINIYDNTLNYFDIGFPSPAGETGFSTYDYNLVDTISIRGENAFKIRYQPKRTEVLAFQGYLYIDTDSYAVLGATLKSTQKINVNFINGISTELEYDNPDENTFLPRKFVTEIEMTPFSKKKTSKSIIAKRSVDYSEYQFNKPLEDKIFKRTEEEYNDKFVEKDDAYWVKARPDSLSKSEQGIYDMLDKLEQTPKFNRIVKLYETLGSGYYNITKGIDLGPIFSVYGKNQVEGDRIRIGARTYFTRNDPWRVQFYTAYGFKDQQVKYGVEGRFMFNRVNRFTVGAGTRRDILQLGVRLTNDDGIMARTFASSTIFARGENASLSSINQTNVFTSIEPWKNFQIRLDGTMQSIKSANPEGFNLMYYKNGDLRKTTNDSHFTLSLIARPGAKFSQTGIDRHEHGTLAPTIVLKYTKGVEGLFGSDFNYNKLQFLFYKPFLIGSWGKTVVSFEAGKNFNTVPLALQNVIPGNQSYSLAQNTFAQLNYYEFVADTYTTLHLEHHFNGKILSYIPLIKKLKLREIAFIRGAYGTLSDASKAINVEGFKYSAPSEHIYYEYGFGIENIGFGNLRIFRVDFNWRGNYLNRPDISTFGIKAGFQVGF
;
A
#
# COMPACT_ATOMS: atom_id res chain seq x y z
N MET A 1 -10.49 -91.54 -49.68
CA MET A 1 -9.14 -90.99 -49.49
C MET A 1 -9.35 -89.43 -49.51
N LEU A 2 -9.65 -88.91 -48.31
CA LEU A 2 -9.87 -87.46 -48.19
C LEU A 2 -8.92 -87.00 -47.08
N ILE A 3 -7.83 -86.35 -47.47
CA ILE A 3 -6.78 -85.83 -46.65
C ILE A 3 -6.98 -84.31 -46.47
N ASN A 4 -7.38 -83.92 -45.30
CA ASN A 4 -7.06 -82.75 -44.58
C ASN A 4 -6.38 -81.52 -45.25
N ASN A 5 -7.16 -80.60 -45.65
CA ASN A 5 -6.69 -79.23 -46.05
C ASN A 5 -7.00 -78.12 -44.97
N SER A 6 -7.22 -78.48 -43.70
CA SER A 6 -7.57 -77.49 -42.68
C SER A 6 -6.39 -76.75 -42.05
N LYS A 7 -5.17 -77.16 -42.26
CA LYS A 7 -3.97 -76.53 -41.66
C LYS A 7 -3.44 -75.30 -42.42
N TYR A 8 -3.77 -75.16 -43.68
CA TYR A 8 -3.29 -74.05 -44.47
C TYR A 8 -4.18 -72.80 -44.36
N TYR A 9 -5.45 -72.97 -44.12
CA TYR A 9 -6.34 -71.84 -43.89
C TYR A 9 -6.15 -71.17 -42.55
N SER A 10 -5.71 -71.87 -41.52
CA SER A 10 -5.39 -71.30 -40.20
C SER A 10 -4.07 -70.50 -40.21
N LEU A 11 -3.13 -70.85 -41.07
CA LEU A 11 -1.87 -70.12 -41.23
C LEU A 11 -2.06 -68.84 -42.03
N PHE A 12 -2.97 -68.82 -43.02
CA PHE A 12 -3.27 -67.64 -43.82
C PHE A 12 -4.13 -66.63 -43.05
N LEU A 13 -5.00 -67.06 -42.14
CA LEU A 13 -5.77 -66.17 -41.28
C LEU A 13 -4.89 -65.52 -40.19
N PHE A 14 -3.84 -66.26 -39.74
CA PHE A 14 -2.88 -65.78 -38.75
C PHE A 14 -1.90 -64.74 -39.31
N LEU A 15 -1.55 -64.83 -40.61
CA LEU A 15 -0.74 -63.83 -41.29
C LEU A 15 -1.53 -62.53 -41.62
N PHE A 16 -2.83 -62.63 -41.82
CA PHE A 16 -3.69 -61.42 -42.06
C PHE A 16 -3.99 -60.65 -40.79
N PHE A 17 -3.91 -61.24 -39.60
CA PHE A 17 -4.05 -60.59 -38.30
C PHE A 17 -2.73 -60.04 -37.77
N ALA A 18 -1.56 -60.52 -38.24
CA ALA A 18 -0.29 -60.03 -37.81
C ALA A 18 0.05 -58.63 -38.37
N ASP A 19 -0.46 -58.26 -39.53
CA ASP A 19 -0.20 -56.94 -40.10
C ASP A 19 -1.07 -55.79 -39.49
N LEU A 20 -2.11 -56.14 -38.71
CA LEU A 20 -2.95 -55.13 -38.03
C LEU A 20 -2.44 -54.63 -36.67
N VAL A 21 -1.40 -55.27 -36.13
CA VAL A 21 -0.87 -54.94 -34.81
C VAL A 21 0.32 -53.97 -34.85
N TYR A 22 0.94 -53.76 -36.04
CA TYR A 22 2.11 -52.88 -36.19
C TYR A 22 1.78 -51.44 -36.54
N SER A 23 0.50 -51.06 -36.70
CA SER A 23 0.12 -49.73 -37.18
C SER A 23 0.14 -48.63 -36.12
N GLN A 24 0.28 -48.92 -34.81
CA GLN A 24 0.17 -47.88 -33.75
C GLN A 24 1.51 -47.48 -33.13
N ASN A 25 2.61 -48.08 -33.50
CA ASN A 25 3.95 -47.73 -32.99
C ASN A 25 4.65 -46.64 -33.82
N SER A 26 4.05 -46.22 -34.90
CA SER A 26 4.51 -45.08 -35.72
C SER A 26 3.35 -44.17 -36.06
N ALA A 27 3.61 -42.86 -36.07
CA ALA A 27 2.66 -41.87 -36.51
C ALA A 27 3.38 -40.84 -37.36
N ASN A 28 2.73 -40.40 -38.44
CA ASN A 28 3.26 -39.39 -39.34
C ASN A 28 2.20 -38.36 -39.72
N GLY A 29 2.65 -37.22 -40.18
CA GLY A 29 1.73 -36.16 -40.51
C GLY A 29 2.39 -34.85 -40.91
N ARG A 30 1.57 -33.81 -40.92
CA ARG A 30 1.96 -32.47 -41.37
C ARG A 30 1.45 -31.41 -40.44
N ILE A 31 2.32 -30.42 -40.17
CA ILE A 31 2.06 -29.30 -39.26
C ILE A 31 2.05 -28.00 -40.05
N VAL A 32 0.97 -27.20 -39.92
CA VAL A 32 0.82 -25.93 -40.59
C VAL A 32 0.38 -24.84 -39.62
N ASP A 33 0.70 -23.59 -39.97
CA ASP A 33 0.17 -22.41 -39.30
C ASP A 33 -1.32 -22.27 -39.57
N ALA A 34 -2.12 -22.12 -38.53
CA ALA A 34 -3.60 -22.10 -38.60
C ALA A 34 -4.16 -20.95 -39.44
N LYS A 35 -3.43 -19.83 -39.54
CA LYS A 35 -3.85 -18.62 -40.27
C LYS A 35 -3.34 -18.59 -41.70
N THR A 36 -2.11 -18.97 -41.92
CA THR A 36 -1.43 -18.87 -43.22
C THR A 36 -1.40 -20.17 -44.01
N ASN A 37 -1.71 -21.31 -43.40
CA ASN A 37 -1.58 -22.68 -43.89
C ASN A 37 -0.17 -23.04 -44.41
N LYS A 38 0.86 -22.26 -44.06
CA LYS A 38 2.26 -22.58 -44.41
C LYS A 38 2.79 -23.60 -43.43
N GLU A 39 3.70 -24.44 -43.93
CA GLU A 39 4.40 -25.45 -43.10
C GLU A 39 5.19 -24.79 -41.97
N VAL A 40 5.18 -25.44 -40.79
CA VAL A 40 5.78 -24.95 -39.57
C VAL A 40 6.92 -25.88 -39.19
N SER A 41 8.18 -25.40 -39.25
CA SER A 41 9.40 -26.13 -38.83
C SER A 41 9.76 -25.84 -37.38
N GLY A 42 10.64 -26.65 -36.75
CA GLY A 42 11.10 -26.44 -35.39
C GLY A 42 9.99 -26.70 -34.37
N VAL A 43 9.14 -27.68 -34.61
CA VAL A 43 8.08 -28.10 -33.68
C VAL A 43 8.56 -29.30 -32.89
N ASP A 44 8.53 -29.19 -31.59
CA ASP A 44 8.80 -30.31 -30.67
C ASP A 44 7.57 -31.20 -30.55
N ILE A 45 7.77 -32.50 -30.78
CA ILE A 45 6.71 -33.50 -30.74
C ILE A 45 6.94 -34.43 -29.57
N PHE A 46 5.96 -34.51 -28.70
CA PHE A 46 5.96 -35.38 -27.52
C PHE A 46 5.00 -36.54 -27.73
N ILE A 47 5.45 -37.75 -27.44
CA ILE A 47 4.67 -38.98 -27.50
C ILE A 47 4.03 -39.24 -26.16
N ASN A 48 2.73 -39.41 -26.11
CA ASN A 48 1.93 -39.73 -24.91
C ASN A 48 2.19 -38.71 -23.78
N GLU A 49 2.56 -39.20 -22.60
CA GLU A 49 2.84 -38.38 -21.40
C GLU A 49 4.36 -38.07 -21.25
N ASN A 50 5.19 -38.32 -22.26
CA ASN A 50 6.64 -38.06 -22.17
C ASN A 50 6.90 -36.58 -21.93
N GLN A 51 7.85 -36.28 -21.04
CA GLN A 51 8.25 -34.91 -20.70
C GLN A 51 9.39 -34.36 -21.57
N LYS A 52 10.06 -35.21 -22.36
CA LYS A 52 11.07 -34.81 -23.33
C LYS A 52 10.53 -34.96 -24.74
N PRO A 53 10.86 -34.07 -25.66
CA PRO A 53 10.45 -34.23 -27.05
C PRO A 53 11.05 -35.49 -27.65
N SER A 54 10.24 -36.25 -28.33
CA SER A 54 10.68 -37.46 -29.03
C SER A 54 11.24 -37.12 -30.41
N LEU A 55 10.84 -35.98 -30.97
CA LEU A 55 11.33 -35.46 -32.22
C LEU A 55 11.14 -33.93 -32.28
N THR A 56 12.14 -33.22 -32.82
CA THR A 56 11.98 -31.81 -33.23
C THR A 56 12.02 -31.76 -34.76
N THR A 57 10.94 -31.25 -35.38
CA THR A 57 10.85 -31.28 -36.84
C THR A 57 11.71 -30.18 -37.49
N THR A 58 12.43 -30.53 -38.57
CA THR A 58 13.18 -29.57 -39.41
C THR A 58 12.34 -28.96 -40.54
N SER A 59 11.17 -29.54 -40.82
CA SER A 59 10.18 -29.10 -41.81
C SER A 59 8.79 -29.21 -41.21
N GLY A 60 7.76 -28.82 -41.92
CA GLY A 60 6.37 -29.03 -41.50
C GLY A 60 5.89 -30.47 -41.50
N LYS A 61 6.73 -31.45 -41.86
CA LYS A 61 6.38 -32.88 -41.88
C LYS A 61 7.10 -33.61 -40.74
N PHE A 62 6.45 -34.63 -40.19
CA PHE A 62 7.01 -35.46 -39.13
C PHE A 62 6.70 -36.91 -39.28
N THR A 63 7.57 -37.75 -38.77
CA THR A 63 7.36 -39.18 -38.54
C THR A 63 7.96 -39.52 -37.19
N VAL A 64 7.15 -40.02 -36.26
CA VAL A 64 7.59 -40.45 -34.94
C VAL A 64 7.38 -41.95 -34.80
N GLN A 65 8.28 -42.61 -34.11
CA GLN A 65 8.23 -44.04 -33.77
C GLN A 65 8.45 -44.22 -32.26
N SER A 66 7.84 -45.23 -31.68
CA SER A 66 7.93 -45.55 -30.27
C SER A 66 7.90 -47.07 -30.06
N ASP A 67 8.59 -47.55 -29.05
CA ASP A 67 8.53 -48.95 -28.61
C ASP A 67 7.20 -49.26 -27.91
N SER A 68 6.41 -48.26 -27.56
CA SER A 68 5.08 -48.39 -26.93
C SER A 68 4.01 -47.79 -27.83
N LEU A 69 2.76 -48.20 -27.59
CA LEU A 69 1.59 -47.69 -28.28
C LEU A 69 1.51 -46.17 -28.21
N ILE A 70 1.43 -45.52 -29.39
CA ILE A 70 1.22 -44.07 -29.49
C ILE A 70 -0.29 -43.82 -29.49
N TYR A 71 -0.81 -43.23 -28.38
CA TYR A 71 -2.24 -42.87 -28.29
C TYR A 71 -2.48 -41.35 -28.30
N LYS A 72 -1.40 -40.54 -28.10
CA LYS A 72 -1.48 -39.10 -28.11
C LYS A 72 -0.17 -38.46 -28.56
N LEU A 73 -0.26 -37.47 -29.41
CA LEU A 73 0.86 -36.59 -29.77
C LEU A 73 0.59 -35.17 -29.34
N ARG A 74 1.59 -34.50 -28.75
CA ARG A 74 1.56 -33.09 -28.40
C ARG A 74 2.60 -32.35 -29.21
N PHE A 75 2.20 -31.20 -29.78
CA PHE A 75 3.00 -30.40 -30.70
C PHE A 75 3.27 -29.03 -30.05
N LEU A 76 4.53 -28.71 -29.88
CA LEU A 76 4.96 -27.50 -29.20
C LEU A 76 5.96 -26.74 -30.04
N ARG A 77 5.75 -25.41 -30.18
CA ARG A 77 6.70 -24.52 -30.83
C ARG A 77 6.64 -23.14 -30.25
N LYS A 78 7.79 -22.46 -30.18
CA LYS A 78 7.91 -21.06 -29.78
C LYS A 78 6.92 -20.17 -30.55
N ASN A 79 6.12 -19.34 -29.84
CA ASN A 79 5.10 -18.44 -30.38
C ASN A 79 3.83 -19.12 -30.99
N TYR A 80 3.61 -20.39 -30.67
CA TYR A 80 2.41 -21.14 -31.06
C TYR A 80 1.77 -21.80 -29.85
N SER A 81 0.43 -21.91 -29.87
CA SER A 81 -0.30 -22.64 -28.83
C SER A 81 0.02 -24.13 -28.90
N LEU A 82 0.10 -24.76 -27.69
CA LEU A 82 0.22 -26.22 -27.61
C LEU A 82 -1.01 -26.88 -28.26
N GLU A 83 -0.77 -27.78 -29.22
CA GLU A 83 -1.81 -28.59 -29.85
C GLU A 83 -1.61 -30.05 -29.49
N SER A 84 -2.71 -30.78 -29.26
CA SER A 84 -2.64 -32.21 -28.99
C SER A 84 -3.63 -32.98 -29.82
N VAL A 85 -3.18 -34.14 -30.36
CA VAL A 85 -3.96 -34.99 -31.22
C VAL A 85 -3.96 -36.40 -30.66
N ASP A 86 -5.15 -36.97 -30.46
CA ASP A 86 -5.30 -38.38 -30.11
C ASP A 86 -5.01 -39.25 -31.34
N VAL A 87 -4.13 -40.21 -31.19
CA VAL A 87 -3.72 -41.11 -32.27
C VAL A 87 -4.57 -42.37 -32.27
N THR A 88 -5.20 -42.61 -33.38
CA THR A 88 -6.01 -43.82 -33.61
C THR A 88 -5.47 -44.55 -34.83
N PRO A 89 -5.79 -45.84 -35.01
CA PRO A 89 -5.36 -46.59 -36.19
C PRO A 89 -5.78 -45.94 -37.54
N GLN A 90 -6.86 -45.16 -37.49
CA GLN A 90 -7.40 -44.51 -38.71
C GLN A 90 -6.63 -43.24 -39.07
N ASN A 91 -6.03 -42.52 -38.10
CA ASN A 91 -5.38 -41.25 -38.39
C ASN A 91 -3.83 -41.32 -38.28
N ALA A 92 -3.26 -42.37 -37.73
CA ALA A 92 -1.82 -42.48 -37.43
C ALA A 92 -0.91 -42.27 -38.66
N SER A 93 -1.40 -42.56 -39.86
CA SER A 93 -0.62 -42.42 -41.10
C SER A 93 -0.80 -41.04 -41.79
N ASN A 94 -1.68 -40.16 -41.31
CA ASN A 94 -1.92 -38.85 -41.89
C ASN A 94 -2.50 -37.85 -40.88
N ILE A 95 -1.71 -37.50 -39.90
CA ILE A 95 -2.10 -36.52 -38.88
C ILE A 95 -1.88 -35.10 -39.42
N PHE A 96 -2.96 -34.30 -39.46
CA PHE A 96 -2.89 -32.94 -39.88
C PHE A 96 -3.09 -32.00 -38.70
N VAL A 97 -2.05 -31.20 -38.36
CA VAL A 97 -2.01 -30.32 -37.19
C VAL A 97 -2.00 -28.87 -37.66
N LYS A 98 -2.91 -28.08 -37.09
CA LYS A 98 -2.92 -26.62 -37.27
C LYS A 98 -2.47 -25.93 -36.00
N LEU A 99 -1.27 -25.36 -35.97
CA LEU A 99 -0.78 -24.57 -34.84
C LEU A 99 -1.24 -23.11 -34.99
N ALA A 100 -1.95 -22.62 -34.02
CA ALA A 100 -2.33 -21.20 -33.93
C ALA A 100 -1.18 -20.41 -33.32
N GLN A 101 -0.81 -19.27 -33.93
CA GLN A 101 0.15 -18.36 -33.32
C GLN A 101 -0.44 -17.83 -32.02
N GLU A 102 0.32 -17.93 -30.94
CA GLU A 102 -0.04 -17.25 -29.70
C GLU A 102 -0.06 -15.75 -29.93
N LYS A 103 -1.16 -15.09 -29.57
CA LYS A 103 -1.16 -13.63 -29.46
C LYS A 103 -0.16 -13.27 -28.39
N VAL A 104 0.94 -12.67 -28.77
CA VAL A 104 1.93 -12.13 -27.86
C VAL A 104 1.20 -11.13 -26.97
N GLY A 105 0.87 -11.49 -25.73
CA GLY A 105 0.36 -10.52 -24.79
C GLY A 105 -0.68 -10.89 -23.74
N SER A 106 -1.13 -12.13 -23.62
CA SER A 106 -1.95 -12.47 -22.45
C SER A 106 -1.80 -13.94 -22.07
N ILE A 107 -1.51 -14.18 -20.82
CA ILE A 107 -1.82 -15.46 -20.20
C ILE A 107 -3.36 -15.57 -20.27
N GLN A 108 -3.88 -16.60 -20.98
CA GLN A 108 -5.33 -16.75 -21.19
C GLN A 108 -6.08 -16.68 -19.86
N GLU A 109 -7.26 -16.02 -19.88
CA GLU A 109 -8.15 -15.94 -18.71
C GLU A 109 -8.38 -17.33 -18.14
N VAL A 110 -7.87 -17.55 -16.92
CA VAL A 110 -7.86 -18.86 -16.31
C VAL A 110 -9.19 -19.08 -15.62
N VAL A 111 -10.07 -19.86 -16.22
CA VAL A 111 -11.21 -20.44 -15.51
C VAL A 111 -10.68 -21.52 -14.57
N ILE A 112 -10.70 -21.23 -13.27
CA ILE A 112 -10.25 -22.17 -12.24
C ILE A 112 -11.35 -23.20 -12.06
N HIS A 113 -11.20 -24.37 -12.67
CA HIS A 113 -12.06 -25.51 -12.41
C HIS A 113 -11.69 -26.14 -11.08
N ASN A 114 -12.70 -26.56 -10.29
CA ASN A 114 -12.54 -27.29 -9.03
C ASN A 114 -12.16 -28.76 -9.31
N GLU A 115 -11.00 -28.98 -9.88
CA GLU A 115 -10.47 -30.35 -10.02
C GLU A 115 -9.95 -30.87 -8.69
N LYS A 116 -10.25 -32.12 -8.39
CA LYS A 116 -9.73 -32.79 -7.18
C LYS A 116 -8.21 -32.93 -7.31
N PRO A 117 -7.43 -32.81 -6.20
CA PRO A 117 -6.00 -32.97 -6.26
C PRO A 117 -5.63 -34.36 -6.79
N LYS A 118 -4.74 -34.41 -7.79
CA LYS A 118 -4.26 -35.63 -8.46
C LYS A 118 -3.50 -36.59 -7.48
N TYR A 119 -2.96 -36.02 -6.39
CA TYR A 119 -2.11 -36.74 -5.42
C TYR A 119 -2.78 -36.82 -4.06
N LYS A 120 -2.72 -38.02 -3.43
CA LYS A 120 -3.35 -38.26 -2.12
C LYS A 120 -2.59 -37.66 -0.95
N ASN A 121 -1.28 -37.56 -1.05
CA ASN A 121 -0.45 -36.97 -0.01
C ASN A 121 0.62 -36.02 -0.57
N LYS A 122 1.17 -35.15 0.30
CA LYS A 122 2.13 -34.11 -0.09
C LYS A 122 3.47 -34.66 -0.54
N LYS A 123 3.89 -35.81 -0.02
CA LYS A 123 5.20 -36.43 -0.34
C LYS A 123 5.25 -36.95 -1.78
N GLU A 124 4.11 -37.39 -2.30
CA GLU A 124 3.98 -37.90 -3.66
C GLU A 124 3.73 -36.80 -4.69
N ASN A 125 3.41 -35.59 -4.25
CA ASN A 125 3.10 -34.46 -5.11
C ASN A 125 4.38 -33.71 -5.54
N PRO A 126 4.80 -33.82 -6.81
CA PRO A 126 6.06 -33.21 -7.28
C PRO A 126 6.06 -31.68 -7.18
N ALA A 127 4.89 -31.03 -7.13
CA ALA A 127 4.81 -29.59 -6.97
C ALA A 127 5.55 -29.06 -5.73
N TYR A 128 5.56 -29.82 -4.62
CA TYR A 128 6.25 -29.39 -3.41
C TYR A 128 7.78 -29.42 -3.56
N ALA A 129 8.33 -30.43 -4.23
CA ALA A 129 9.76 -30.49 -4.53
C ALA A 129 10.20 -29.40 -5.50
N ILE A 130 9.35 -29.07 -6.52
CA ILE A 130 9.60 -27.98 -7.43
C ILE A 130 9.60 -26.65 -6.68
N MET A 131 8.61 -26.37 -5.84
CA MET A 131 8.52 -25.14 -5.06
C MET A 131 9.68 -24.98 -4.08
N GLN A 132 10.18 -26.08 -3.50
CA GLN A 132 11.37 -26.02 -2.66
C GLN A 132 12.60 -25.54 -3.45
N LYS A 133 12.80 -26.05 -4.68
CA LYS A 133 13.88 -25.58 -5.55
C LYS A 133 13.71 -24.11 -5.99
N VAL A 134 12.48 -23.64 -6.18
CA VAL A 134 12.21 -22.20 -6.42
C VAL A 134 12.75 -21.36 -5.27
N TRP A 135 12.54 -21.76 -4.00
CA TRP A 135 13.03 -21.00 -2.85
C TRP A 135 14.54 -21.05 -2.69
N GLU A 136 15.14 -22.23 -2.88
CA GLU A 136 16.59 -22.41 -2.80
C GLU A 136 17.33 -21.54 -3.82
N ARG A 137 16.74 -21.36 -5.03
CA ARG A 137 17.35 -20.65 -6.14
C ARG A 137 16.88 -19.20 -6.31
N LYS A 138 15.93 -18.71 -5.49
CA LYS A 138 15.32 -17.37 -5.66
C LYS A 138 16.32 -16.22 -5.72
N ARG A 139 17.48 -16.32 -5.03
CA ARG A 139 18.51 -15.28 -5.04
C ARG A 139 19.25 -15.17 -6.38
N ASN A 140 19.22 -16.22 -7.18
CA ASN A 140 19.82 -16.24 -8.51
C ASN A 140 18.87 -15.72 -9.59
N ASN A 141 17.58 -15.51 -9.22
CA ASN A 141 16.49 -15.13 -10.11
C ASN A 141 15.97 -13.74 -9.75
N GLY A 142 16.77 -12.70 -10.02
CA GLY A 142 16.38 -11.34 -9.73
C GLY A 142 17.53 -10.33 -9.90
N LEU A 143 17.20 -9.07 -9.71
CA LEU A 143 18.15 -7.95 -9.86
C LEU A 143 19.28 -7.96 -8.82
N ASP A 144 19.11 -8.64 -7.71
CA ASP A 144 20.15 -8.79 -6.66
C ASP A 144 21.40 -9.57 -7.13
N LYS A 145 21.33 -10.24 -8.29
CA LYS A 145 22.44 -10.93 -8.93
C LYS A 145 23.52 -9.97 -9.45
N PHE A 146 23.12 -8.79 -9.90
CA PHE A 146 23.98 -7.82 -10.57
C PHE A 146 24.52 -6.79 -9.59
N ASP A 147 25.76 -6.29 -9.79
CA ASP A 147 26.34 -5.22 -8.97
C ASP A 147 25.61 -3.90 -9.18
N THR A 148 25.36 -3.57 -10.44
CA THR A 148 24.55 -2.42 -10.86
C THR A 148 23.59 -2.84 -11.97
N TYR A 149 22.47 -2.13 -12.06
CA TYR A 149 21.50 -2.33 -13.11
C TYR A 149 20.72 -1.06 -13.43
N THR A 150 20.24 -0.98 -14.66
CA THR A 150 19.26 0.02 -15.09
C THR A 150 18.19 -0.64 -15.93
N TYR A 151 16.97 -0.08 -15.92
CA TYR A 151 15.89 -0.47 -16.81
C TYR A 151 14.88 0.66 -16.97
N LYS A 152 14.13 0.63 -18.07
CA LYS A 152 12.99 1.51 -18.28
C LYS A 152 11.70 0.84 -17.82
N GLU A 153 10.80 1.64 -17.30
CA GLU A 153 9.47 1.23 -16.85
C GLU A 153 8.43 2.14 -17.48
N TYR A 154 7.50 1.56 -18.22
CA TYR A 154 6.31 2.25 -18.68
C TYR A 154 5.13 1.81 -17.84
N GLU A 155 4.49 2.76 -17.16
CA GLU A 155 3.34 2.53 -16.28
C GLU A 155 2.09 3.17 -16.87
N LYS A 156 1.00 2.40 -16.94
CA LYS A 156 -0.33 2.89 -17.30
C LYS A 156 -1.32 2.56 -16.19
N ILE A 157 -1.99 3.59 -15.64
CA ILE A 157 -3.03 3.46 -14.62
C ILE A 157 -4.33 3.99 -15.19
N GLN A 158 -5.39 3.18 -15.15
CA GLN A 158 -6.71 3.51 -15.65
C GLN A 158 -7.76 3.19 -14.60
N PHE A 159 -8.75 4.07 -14.44
CA PHE A 159 -9.96 3.80 -13.66
C PHE A 159 -11.17 3.80 -14.56
N ASP A 160 -11.97 2.74 -14.45
CA ASP A 160 -13.21 2.56 -15.20
C ASP A 160 -14.40 2.51 -14.25
N ALA A 161 -15.42 3.33 -14.49
CA ALA A 161 -16.73 3.12 -13.89
C ALA A 161 -17.38 1.91 -14.57
N ASN A 162 -17.71 0.88 -13.80
CA ASN A 162 -18.14 -0.42 -14.31
C ASN A 162 -19.57 -0.76 -13.92
N ASN A 163 -20.16 -1.70 -14.67
CA ASN A 163 -21.52 -2.20 -14.45
C ASN A 163 -22.58 -1.11 -14.64
N LEU A 164 -22.42 -0.27 -15.65
CA LEU A 164 -23.34 0.81 -15.98
C LEU A 164 -24.56 0.23 -16.73
N ASP A 165 -25.75 0.52 -16.22
CA ASP A 165 -27.00 0.19 -16.90
C ASP A 165 -27.68 1.44 -17.44
N SER A 166 -28.67 1.24 -18.32
CA SER A 166 -29.40 2.33 -18.97
C SER A 166 -30.12 3.24 -17.97
N ALA A 167 -30.59 2.71 -16.83
CA ALA A 167 -31.24 3.48 -15.78
C ALA A 167 -30.25 4.40 -15.06
N PHE A 168 -29.01 3.94 -14.85
CA PHE A 168 -27.94 4.76 -14.30
C PHE A 168 -27.52 5.85 -15.26
N MET A 169 -27.34 5.53 -16.55
CA MET A 169 -26.90 6.49 -17.56
C MET A 169 -27.91 7.62 -17.76
N LYS A 170 -29.21 7.39 -17.52
CA LYS A 170 -30.30 8.40 -17.62
C LYS A 170 -30.49 9.26 -16.35
N ARG A 171 -29.64 9.11 -15.33
CA ARG A 171 -29.78 9.93 -14.10
C ARG A 171 -29.50 11.40 -14.36
N LYS A 172 -30.21 12.28 -13.64
CA LYS A 172 -30.06 13.76 -13.74
C LYS A 172 -28.62 14.25 -13.53
N ILE A 173 -27.76 13.48 -12.85
CA ILE A 173 -26.35 13.81 -12.67
C ILE A 173 -25.59 13.86 -14.00
N PHE A 174 -26.01 13.11 -15.00
CA PHE A 174 -25.39 13.06 -16.33
C PHE A 174 -26.00 14.02 -17.35
N ASN A 175 -27.05 14.79 -17.01
CA ASN A 175 -27.58 15.81 -17.93
C ASN A 175 -26.46 16.77 -18.37
N LYS A 176 -26.32 16.97 -19.68
CA LYS A 176 -25.24 17.71 -20.35
C LYS A 176 -23.88 16.99 -20.32
N LEU A 177 -23.83 15.71 -19.94
CA LEU A 177 -22.67 14.85 -19.95
C LEU A 177 -22.92 13.55 -20.73
N GLU A 178 -24.06 13.44 -21.41
CA GLU A 178 -24.50 12.20 -22.08
C GLU A 178 -23.51 11.74 -23.15
N PHE A 179 -22.73 12.64 -23.74
CA PHE A 179 -21.70 12.35 -24.74
C PHE A 179 -20.64 11.37 -24.23
N ILE A 180 -20.40 11.30 -22.90
CA ILE A 180 -19.41 10.37 -22.32
C ILE A 180 -19.75 8.89 -22.62
N PHE A 181 -21.05 8.58 -22.72
CA PHE A 181 -21.49 7.21 -22.95
C PHE A 181 -21.27 6.73 -24.40
N ASN A 182 -20.82 7.62 -25.32
CA ASN A 182 -20.35 7.24 -26.65
C ASN A 182 -18.99 6.52 -26.58
N TYR A 183 -18.25 6.71 -25.48
CA TYR A 183 -16.92 6.12 -25.25
C TYR A 183 -16.97 4.88 -24.33
N LYS A 184 -18.18 4.36 -24.06
CA LYS A 184 -18.33 3.12 -23.28
C LYS A 184 -17.70 1.94 -23.97
N ASP A 185 -17.11 1.05 -23.18
CA ASP A 185 -16.57 -0.23 -23.64
C ASP A 185 -17.26 -1.38 -22.90
N SER A 186 -17.00 -2.61 -23.33
CA SER A 186 -17.50 -3.80 -22.69
C SER A 186 -16.34 -4.52 -21.99
N THR A 187 -16.50 -4.83 -20.71
CA THR A 187 -15.55 -5.68 -19.99
C THR A 187 -15.60 -7.11 -20.53
N ALA A 188 -14.58 -7.92 -20.23
CA ALA A 188 -14.56 -9.35 -20.58
C ALA A 188 -15.81 -10.12 -20.06
N SER A 189 -16.45 -9.62 -19.00
CA SER A 189 -17.70 -10.17 -18.45
C SER A 189 -18.97 -9.61 -19.11
N GLY A 190 -18.86 -8.86 -20.21
CA GLY A 190 -19.98 -8.26 -20.95
C GLY A 190 -20.66 -7.08 -20.25
N LYS A 191 -20.07 -6.55 -19.17
CA LYS A 191 -20.58 -5.38 -18.47
C LYS A 191 -20.12 -4.09 -19.16
N ILE A 192 -20.98 -3.07 -19.14
CA ILE A 192 -20.61 -1.74 -19.68
C ILE A 192 -19.68 -1.04 -18.70
N ALA A 193 -18.53 -0.61 -19.20
CA ALA A 193 -17.53 0.18 -18.50
C ALA A 193 -17.33 1.53 -19.18
N LEU A 194 -17.00 2.55 -18.41
CA LEU A 194 -16.66 3.89 -18.88
C LEU A 194 -15.35 4.32 -18.21
N PRO A 195 -14.30 4.59 -18.98
CA PRO A 195 -13.06 5.11 -18.41
C PRO A 195 -13.28 6.53 -17.87
N ILE A 196 -12.76 6.78 -16.67
CA ILE A 196 -12.91 8.05 -15.95
C ILE A 196 -11.58 8.71 -15.59
N PHE A 197 -10.49 7.98 -15.73
CA PHE A 197 -9.13 8.46 -15.45
C PHE A 197 -8.12 7.62 -16.20
N LEU A 198 -7.10 8.27 -16.75
CA LEU A 198 -5.95 7.62 -17.39
C LEU A 198 -4.67 8.39 -17.04
N ASN A 199 -3.64 7.66 -16.58
CA ASN A 199 -2.31 8.19 -16.36
C ASN A 199 -1.29 7.26 -17.00
N GLU A 200 -0.41 7.83 -17.81
CA GLU A 200 0.75 7.16 -18.37
C GLU A 200 2.02 7.81 -17.81
N ALA A 201 3.00 7.02 -17.45
CA ALA A 201 4.27 7.50 -16.91
C ALA A 201 5.43 6.63 -17.39
N VAL A 202 6.58 7.26 -17.65
CA VAL A 202 7.82 6.57 -17.99
C VAL A 202 8.85 6.87 -16.91
N TYR A 203 9.46 5.82 -16.40
CA TYR A 203 10.50 5.92 -15.39
C TYR A 203 11.79 5.27 -15.87
N GLU A 204 12.91 5.84 -15.48
CA GLU A 204 14.22 5.20 -15.51
C GLU A 204 14.56 4.72 -14.11
N ASN A 205 14.90 3.45 -14.01
CA ASN A 205 15.25 2.80 -12.75
C ASN A 205 16.75 2.52 -12.71
N TYR A 206 17.36 2.83 -11.58
CA TYR A 206 18.78 2.62 -11.31
C TYR A 206 18.93 1.86 -10.00
N GLY A 207 19.77 0.85 -9.99
CA GLY A 207 20.07 0.09 -8.80
C GLY A 207 21.57 -0.22 -8.69
N GLU A 208 22.05 -0.17 -7.46
CA GLU A 208 23.39 -0.62 -7.07
C GLU A 208 23.21 -1.56 -5.87
N ASN A 209 23.72 -2.78 -5.98
CA ASN A 209 23.66 -3.78 -4.92
C ASN A 209 24.98 -3.87 -4.16
N ARG A 210 26.10 -3.49 -4.77
CA ARG A 210 27.47 -3.48 -4.21
C ARG A 210 28.19 -2.18 -4.59
N PRO A 211 28.94 -1.55 -3.65
CA PRO A 211 29.21 -1.96 -2.27
C PRO A 211 28.05 -1.71 -1.30
N SER A 212 27.07 -0.89 -1.65
CA SER A 212 25.90 -0.59 -0.81
C SER A 212 24.63 -0.70 -1.61
N LYS A 213 23.54 -1.22 -1.01
CA LYS A 213 22.25 -1.35 -1.70
C LYS A 213 21.58 0.02 -1.82
N ARG A 214 21.52 0.57 -3.03
CA ARG A 214 20.89 1.84 -3.37
C ARG A 214 19.98 1.65 -4.57
N THR A 215 18.80 2.25 -4.56
CA THR A 215 17.88 2.26 -5.69
C THR A 215 17.40 3.68 -5.99
N LYS A 216 17.10 3.94 -7.24
CA LYS A 216 16.57 5.21 -7.73
C LYS A 216 15.56 4.96 -8.84
N ARG A 217 14.35 5.53 -8.70
CA ARG A 217 13.32 5.56 -9.74
C ARG A 217 13.12 7.02 -10.15
N LEU A 218 13.40 7.37 -11.39
CA LEU A 218 13.32 8.73 -11.91
C LEU A 218 12.20 8.85 -12.93
N LEU A 219 11.22 9.71 -12.67
CA LEU A 219 10.15 10.03 -13.61
C LEU A 219 10.70 10.85 -14.77
N THR A 220 10.60 10.36 -15.99
CA THR A 220 11.11 11.01 -17.21
C THR A 220 10.01 11.57 -18.09
N ALA A 221 8.80 11.00 -18.05
CA ALA A 221 7.64 11.50 -18.76
C ALA A 221 6.34 11.11 -18.04
N GLN A 222 5.33 11.99 -18.11
CA GLN A 222 4.00 11.70 -17.62
C GLN A 222 2.93 12.37 -18.50
N LYS A 223 1.85 11.64 -18.76
CA LYS A 223 0.63 12.16 -19.42
C LYS A 223 -0.58 11.71 -18.59
N THR A 224 -1.36 12.66 -18.11
CA THR A 224 -2.54 12.37 -17.29
C THR A 224 -3.75 13.01 -17.96
N SER A 225 -4.87 12.30 -18.00
CA SER A 225 -6.18 12.80 -18.45
C SER A 225 -7.26 12.43 -17.47
N GLY A 226 -8.24 13.34 -17.30
CA GLY A 226 -9.45 13.12 -16.49
C GLY A 226 -9.38 13.69 -15.11
N PHE A 227 -8.50 14.23 -14.54
CA PHE A 227 -8.37 14.90 -13.23
C PHE A 227 -6.93 15.45 -13.10
N GLN A 228 -6.49 16.23 -14.07
CA GLN A 228 -5.08 16.62 -14.21
C GLN A 228 -4.48 17.27 -12.96
N ASP A 229 -5.26 18.05 -12.23
CA ASP A 229 -4.80 18.71 -10.99
C ASP A 229 -5.14 17.93 -9.72
N ASN A 230 -5.76 16.75 -9.85
CA ASN A 230 -6.18 16.00 -8.69
C ASN A 230 -5.07 15.15 -8.12
N GLN A 231 -4.25 15.75 -7.26
CA GLN A 231 -3.20 15.05 -6.50
C GLN A 231 -3.72 13.84 -5.74
N ILE A 232 -4.98 13.89 -5.29
CA ILE A 232 -5.56 12.83 -4.46
C ILE A 232 -5.82 11.60 -5.29
N ILE A 233 -6.38 11.72 -6.50
CA ILE A 233 -6.60 10.57 -7.38
C ILE A 233 -5.27 9.99 -7.83
N THR A 234 -4.30 10.82 -8.20
CA THR A 234 -2.96 10.37 -8.55
C THR A 234 -2.27 9.70 -7.35
N LEU A 235 -2.40 10.26 -6.15
CA LEU A 235 -1.86 9.69 -4.92
C LEU A 235 -2.58 8.40 -4.53
N MET A 236 -3.91 8.34 -4.66
CA MET A 236 -4.69 7.13 -4.46
C MET A 236 -4.28 6.05 -5.45
N ALA A 237 -4.14 6.39 -6.73
CA ALA A 237 -3.67 5.46 -7.75
C ALA A 237 -2.29 4.89 -7.41
N LYS A 238 -1.35 5.72 -6.98
CA LYS A 238 -0.01 5.30 -6.55
C LYS A 238 -0.02 4.46 -5.27
N ASN A 239 -0.90 4.76 -4.33
CA ASN A 239 -1.03 3.99 -3.09
C ASN A 239 -1.76 2.65 -3.26
N LEU A 240 -2.62 2.54 -4.29
CA LEU A 240 -3.30 1.29 -4.64
C LEU A 240 -2.33 0.24 -5.17
N TYR A 241 -1.23 0.67 -5.78
CA TYR A 241 -0.32 -0.21 -6.51
C TYR A 241 1.11 -0.06 -5.99
N ARG A 242 1.66 -1.18 -5.54
CA ARG A 242 3.06 -1.30 -5.13
C ARG A 242 3.79 -2.27 -6.02
N ASP A 243 5.10 -2.13 -6.06
CA ASP A 243 5.94 -3.09 -6.74
C ASP A 243 5.77 -4.47 -6.09
N ILE A 244 5.56 -5.47 -6.92
CA ILE A 244 5.32 -6.85 -6.50
C ILE A 244 6.57 -7.66 -6.83
N ASN A 245 7.19 -8.23 -5.81
CA ASN A 245 8.19 -9.28 -5.99
C ASN A 245 7.58 -10.61 -5.54
N ILE A 246 7.34 -11.51 -6.48
CA ILE A 246 6.68 -12.80 -6.21
C ILE A 246 7.50 -13.69 -5.25
N TYR A 247 8.82 -13.49 -5.15
CA TYR A 247 9.70 -14.24 -4.26
C TYR A 247 9.67 -13.76 -2.80
N ASP A 248 9.07 -12.61 -2.52
CA ASP A 248 8.90 -12.13 -1.15
C ASP A 248 7.93 -13.05 -0.38
N ASN A 249 8.10 -13.18 0.91
CA ASN A 249 7.19 -13.99 1.73
C ASN A 249 5.78 -13.38 1.83
N THR A 250 5.68 -12.07 1.63
CA THR A 250 4.43 -11.33 1.75
C THR A 250 4.32 -10.29 0.62
N LEU A 251 3.27 -10.40 -0.17
CA LEU A 251 2.88 -9.40 -1.16
C LEU A 251 2.03 -8.33 -0.49
N ASN A 252 2.36 -7.07 -0.71
CA ASN A 252 1.70 -5.95 -0.05
C ASN A 252 0.69 -5.27 -0.99
N TYR A 253 -0.59 -5.37 -0.63
CA TYR A 253 -1.68 -4.63 -1.26
C TYR A 253 -2.37 -3.78 -0.19
N PHE A 254 -2.46 -2.47 -0.38
CA PHE A 254 -3.15 -1.54 0.55
C PHE A 254 -2.60 -1.56 2.00
N ASP A 255 -1.30 -1.74 2.19
CA ASP A 255 -0.68 -1.99 3.51
C ASP A 255 -1.19 -3.25 4.24
N ILE A 256 -1.79 -4.16 3.50
CA ILE A 256 -2.21 -5.48 3.96
C ILE A 256 -1.31 -6.53 3.33
N GLY A 257 -0.77 -7.42 4.17
CA GLY A 257 0.09 -8.52 3.73
C GLY A 257 -0.71 -9.72 3.24
N PHE A 258 -0.46 -10.13 2.00
CA PHE A 258 -0.94 -11.37 1.42
C PHE A 258 0.25 -12.34 1.31
N PRO A 259 0.18 -13.57 1.86
CA PRO A 259 1.23 -14.55 1.65
C PRO A 259 1.49 -14.78 0.17
N SER A 260 2.77 -14.77 -0.23
CA SER A 260 3.13 -15.10 -1.60
C SER A 260 3.05 -16.60 -1.85
N PRO A 261 2.50 -17.02 -3.00
CA PRO A 261 2.53 -18.44 -3.38
C PRO A 261 3.93 -18.94 -3.76
N ALA A 262 4.86 -18.05 -4.12
CA ALA A 262 6.25 -18.40 -4.38
C ALA A 262 7.20 -18.06 -3.21
N GLY A 263 6.68 -17.55 -2.10
CA GLY A 263 7.46 -17.30 -0.88
C GLY A 263 7.68 -18.57 -0.04
N GLU A 264 8.73 -18.60 0.78
CA GLU A 264 9.07 -19.74 1.67
C GLU A 264 7.92 -20.13 2.61
N THR A 265 7.15 -19.13 3.08
CA THR A 265 6.02 -19.36 3.97
C THR A 265 4.76 -19.84 3.24
N GLY A 266 4.80 -19.96 1.91
CA GLY A 266 3.68 -20.39 1.08
C GLY A 266 3.07 -21.73 1.50
N PHE A 267 3.87 -22.71 1.90
CA PHE A 267 3.38 -24.04 2.33
C PHE A 267 2.47 -24.00 3.56
N SER A 268 2.57 -22.98 4.38
CA SER A 268 1.65 -22.80 5.52
C SER A 268 0.26 -22.38 5.07
N THR A 269 0.16 -21.67 3.95
CA THR A 269 -1.06 -21.04 3.45
C THR A 269 -1.70 -21.81 2.29
N TYR A 270 -0.89 -22.35 1.38
CA TYR A 270 -1.34 -22.91 0.10
C TYR A 270 -1.18 -24.42 0.00
N ASP A 271 -2.05 -25.03 -0.78
CA ASP A 271 -1.86 -26.33 -1.39
C ASP A 271 -1.46 -26.15 -2.86
N TYR A 272 -0.46 -26.92 -3.31
CA TYR A 272 0.10 -26.87 -4.66
C TYR A 272 -0.20 -28.17 -5.40
N ASN A 273 -0.40 -28.07 -6.71
CA ASN A 273 -0.64 -29.19 -7.58
C ASN A 273 0.02 -28.97 -8.94
N LEU A 274 0.86 -29.90 -9.37
CA LEU A 274 1.42 -29.90 -10.72
C LEU A 274 0.31 -30.31 -11.70
N VAL A 275 -0.04 -29.42 -12.59
CA VAL A 275 -1.10 -29.62 -13.60
C VAL A 275 -0.51 -30.21 -14.86
N ASP A 276 0.52 -29.55 -15.40
CA ASP A 276 1.15 -29.89 -16.66
C ASP A 276 2.55 -29.28 -16.78
N THR A 277 3.25 -29.66 -17.86
CA THR A 277 4.43 -28.97 -18.36
C THR A 277 4.10 -28.37 -19.71
N ILE A 278 4.24 -27.07 -19.85
CA ILE A 278 3.85 -26.30 -21.03
C ILE A 278 5.01 -25.45 -21.52
N SER A 279 4.95 -24.95 -22.76
CA SER A 279 5.88 -23.89 -23.20
C SER A 279 5.27 -22.52 -23.04
N ILE A 280 6.05 -21.61 -22.52
CA ILE A 280 5.71 -20.18 -22.42
C ILE A 280 6.83 -19.39 -23.06
N ARG A 281 6.54 -18.66 -24.12
CA ARG A 281 7.51 -17.84 -24.87
C ARG A 281 8.80 -18.57 -25.25
N GLY A 282 8.68 -19.89 -25.45
CA GLY A 282 9.77 -20.76 -25.87
C GLY A 282 10.52 -21.44 -24.74
N GLU A 283 10.21 -21.14 -23.50
CA GLU A 283 10.78 -21.80 -22.33
C GLU A 283 9.83 -22.91 -21.82
N ASN A 284 10.36 -24.02 -21.38
CA ASN A 284 9.58 -25.10 -20.79
C ASN A 284 9.23 -24.76 -19.34
N ALA A 285 7.96 -24.83 -18.97
CA ALA A 285 7.48 -24.46 -17.67
C ALA A 285 6.62 -25.52 -17.01
N PHE A 286 6.87 -25.82 -15.75
CA PHE A 286 5.94 -26.51 -14.88
C PHE A 286 4.75 -25.59 -14.57
N LYS A 287 3.54 -25.97 -14.98
CA LYS A 287 2.30 -25.29 -14.61
C LYS A 287 1.81 -25.80 -13.27
N ILE A 288 2.00 -25.01 -12.22
CA ILE A 288 1.60 -25.36 -10.86
C ILE A 288 0.39 -24.55 -10.48
N ARG A 289 -0.72 -25.23 -10.20
CA ARG A 289 -1.90 -24.64 -9.59
C ARG A 289 -1.68 -24.50 -8.09
N TYR A 290 -2.04 -23.35 -7.54
CA TYR A 290 -2.05 -23.14 -6.09
C TYR A 290 -3.39 -22.58 -5.63
N GLN A 291 -3.80 -22.94 -4.42
CA GLN A 291 -5.02 -22.47 -3.78
C GLN A 291 -4.83 -22.41 -2.26
N PRO A 292 -5.48 -21.45 -1.58
CA PRO A 292 -5.39 -21.38 -0.13
C PRO A 292 -6.09 -22.57 0.52
N LYS A 293 -5.50 -23.10 1.58
CA LYS A 293 -6.09 -24.18 2.40
C LYS A 293 -7.43 -23.78 3.04
N ARG A 294 -7.65 -22.47 3.19
CA ARG A 294 -8.86 -21.87 3.74
C ARG A 294 -9.26 -20.67 2.89
N THR A 295 -10.52 -20.59 2.54
CA THR A 295 -11.08 -19.55 1.66
C THR A 295 -11.25 -18.18 2.35
N GLU A 296 -11.23 -18.15 3.68
CA GLU A 296 -11.40 -16.96 4.51
C GLU A 296 -10.10 -16.19 4.76
N VAL A 297 -8.96 -16.79 4.46
CA VAL A 297 -7.65 -16.14 4.64
C VAL A 297 -7.42 -15.13 3.53
N LEU A 298 -6.73 -14.01 3.85
CA LEU A 298 -6.25 -13.06 2.86
C LEU A 298 -5.14 -13.71 2.03
N ALA A 299 -5.51 -14.37 0.95
CA ALA A 299 -4.63 -15.14 0.11
C ALA A 299 -5.13 -15.15 -1.34
N PHE A 300 -4.26 -15.56 -2.25
CA PHE A 300 -4.54 -15.70 -3.67
C PHE A 300 -4.74 -17.16 -4.06
N GLN A 301 -5.32 -17.35 -5.23
CA GLN A 301 -5.38 -18.62 -5.94
C GLN A 301 -5.01 -18.37 -7.41
N GLY A 302 -4.43 -19.36 -8.07
CA GLY A 302 -4.01 -19.20 -9.46
C GLY A 302 -3.00 -20.24 -9.90
N TYR A 303 -2.13 -19.82 -10.81
CA TYR A 303 -1.08 -20.65 -11.39
C TYR A 303 0.28 -19.97 -11.25
N LEU A 304 1.29 -20.79 -11.01
CA LEU A 304 2.70 -20.44 -11.14
C LEU A 304 3.25 -21.21 -12.35
N TYR A 305 4.03 -20.54 -13.15
CA TYR A 305 4.75 -21.10 -14.28
C TYR A 305 6.23 -21.04 -13.93
N ILE A 306 6.82 -22.21 -13.71
CA ILE A 306 8.18 -22.37 -13.19
C ILE A 306 9.04 -22.99 -14.26
N ASP A 307 10.12 -22.35 -14.65
CA ASP A 307 11.09 -22.88 -15.60
C ASP A 307 11.63 -24.26 -15.15
N THR A 308 11.76 -25.20 -16.10
CA THR A 308 12.13 -26.58 -15.79
C THR A 308 13.60 -26.73 -15.40
N ASP A 309 14.47 -25.83 -15.83
CA ASP A 309 15.92 -25.92 -15.65
C ASP A 309 16.42 -25.01 -14.52
N SER A 310 16.10 -23.74 -14.55
CA SER A 310 16.52 -22.75 -13.55
C SER A 310 15.64 -22.74 -12.30
N TYR A 311 14.40 -23.24 -12.37
CA TYR A 311 13.34 -23.11 -11.35
C TYR A 311 12.95 -21.64 -11.08
N ALA A 312 13.18 -20.75 -12.04
CA ALA A 312 12.72 -19.38 -11.99
C ALA A 312 11.21 -19.28 -12.29
N VAL A 313 10.56 -18.25 -11.78
CA VAL A 313 9.18 -17.93 -12.14
C VAL A 313 9.16 -17.25 -13.50
N LEU A 314 8.55 -17.89 -14.49
CA LEU A 314 8.30 -17.32 -15.82
C LEU A 314 7.01 -16.50 -15.90
N GLY A 315 6.09 -16.79 -15.01
CA GLY A 315 4.82 -16.08 -14.90
C GLY A 315 4.00 -16.54 -13.69
N ALA A 316 3.06 -15.71 -13.31
CA ALA A 316 2.13 -16.03 -12.22
C ALA A 316 0.78 -15.34 -12.43
N THR A 317 -0.30 -16.03 -12.07
CA THR A 317 -1.63 -15.42 -11.95
C THR A 317 -2.03 -15.43 -10.49
N LEU A 318 -2.38 -14.26 -9.94
CA LEU A 318 -2.79 -14.07 -8.55
C LEU A 318 -4.22 -13.56 -8.55
N LYS A 319 -5.19 -14.39 -8.15
CA LYS A 319 -6.59 -13.98 -8.05
C LYS A 319 -7.06 -14.12 -6.60
N SER A 320 -7.55 -13.04 -6.01
CA SER A 320 -8.06 -13.10 -4.64
C SER A 320 -9.28 -14.02 -4.56
N THR A 321 -9.50 -14.63 -3.39
CA THR A 321 -10.71 -15.42 -3.15
C THR A 321 -11.95 -14.51 -3.21
N GLN A 322 -13.11 -15.07 -3.55
CA GLN A 322 -14.37 -14.31 -3.61
C GLN A 322 -14.82 -13.75 -2.26
N LYS A 323 -14.27 -14.23 -1.17
CA LYS A 323 -14.63 -13.85 0.22
C LYS A 323 -13.62 -12.93 0.87
N ILE A 324 -12.80 -12.24 0.06
CA ILE A 324 -11.78 -11.32 0.57
C ILE A 324 -12.38 -10.32 1.59
N ASN A 325 -11.72 -10.18 2.73
CA ASN A 325 -12.10 -9.25 3.79
C ASN A 325 -11.25 -7.99 3.74
N VAL A 326 -11.33 -7.26 2.64
CA VAL A 326 -10.70 -5.96 2.43
C VAL A 326 -11.80 -4.95 2.13
N ASN A 327 -11.75 -3.77 2.76
CA ASN A 327 -12.79 -2.76 2.60
C ASN A 327 -12.84 -2.25 1.17
N PHE A 328 -14.04 -2.01 0.68
CA PHE A 328 -14.31 -1.52 -0.68
C PHE A 328 -13.90 -2.48 -1.80
N ILE A 329 -13.08 -3.51 -1.55
CA ILE A 329 -12.52 -4.40 -2.55
C ILE A 329 -13.43 -5.62 -2.74
N ASN A 330 -13.81 -5.88 -3.99
CA ASN A 330 -14.53 -7.09 -4.38
C ASN A 330 -13.58 -8.17 -4.87
N GLY A 331 -12.51 -7.77 -5.54
CA GLY A 331 -11.51 -8.69 -6.08
C GLY A 331 -10.22 -7.99 -6.47
N ILE A 332 -9.14 -8.74 -6.40
CA ILE A 332 -7.82 -8.38 -6.90
C ILE A 332 -7.39 -9.47 -7.87
N SER A 333 -6.94 -9.09 -9.04
CA SER A 333 -6.31 -9.97 -10.01
C SER A 333 -4.98 -9.37 -10.43
N THR A 334 -3.90 -10.15 -10.39
CA THR A 334 -2.59 -9.72 -10.86
C THR A 334 -2.00 -10.81 -11.76
N GLU A 335 -1.49 -10.40 -12.89
CA GLU A 335 -0.74 -11.24 -13.83
C GLU A 335 0.69 -10.73 -13.89
N LEU A 336 1.64 -11.63 -13.69
CA LEU A 336 3.06 -11.36 -13.69
C LEU A 336 3.70 -12.14 -14.84
N GLU A 337 4.45 -11.46 -15.67
CA GLU A 337 5.24 -12.05 -16.74
C GLU A 337 6.70 -11.67 -16.58
N TYR A 338 7.58 -12.66 -16.75
CA TYR A 338 9.02 -12.50 -16.68
C TYR A 338 9.64 -12.90 -18.01
N ASP A 339 10.74 -12.25 -18.37
CA ASP A 339 11.51 -12.55 -19.57
C ASP A 339 13.00 -12.72 -19.20
N ASN A 340 13.78 -13.25 -20.11
CA ASN A 340 15.20 -13.57 -19.90
C ASN A 340 16.09 -12.62 -20.74
N PRO A 341 16.31 -11.37 -20.31
CA PRO A 341 17.01 -10.36 -21.12
C PRO A 341 18.53 -10.56 -21.21
N ASP A 342 19.12 -11.41 -20.35
CA ASP A 342 20.56 -11.72 -20.33
C ASP A 342 20.85 -13.21 -20.59
N GLU A 343 19.86 -13.96 -21.09
CA GLU A 343 19.88 -15.41 -21.35
C GLU A 343 20.09 -16.29 -20.10
N ASN A 344 20.26 -15.68 -18.89
CA ASN A 344 20.56 -16.41 -17.65
C ASN A 344 19.69 -16.00 -16.45
N THR A 345 18.86 -14.97 -16.59
CA THR A 345 18.09 -14.45 -15.45
C THR A 345 16.73 -13.97 -15.89
N PHE A 346 15.67 -14.54 -15.29
CA PHE A 346 14.31 -14.11 -15.55
C PHE A 346 13.95 -12.88 -14.72
N LEU A 347 13.66 -11.78 -15.41
CA LEU A 347 13.34 -10.47 -14.85
C LEU A 347 11.92 -10.02 -15.24
N PRO A 348 11.31 -9.10 -14.50
CA PRO A 348 9.98 -8.59 -14.84
C PRO A 348 9.90 -8.09 -16.29
N ARG A 349 8.87 -8.49 -17.02
CA ARG A 349 8.56 -8.04 -18.37
C ARG A 349 7.29 -7.20 -18.40
N LYS A 350 6.19 -7.76 -17.88
CA LYS A 350 4.89 -7.10 -17.85
C LYS A 350 4.10 -7.54 -16.64
N PHE A 351 3.63 -6.58 -15.85
CA PHE A 351 2.75 -6.81 -14.71
C PHE A 351 1.44 -6.09 -14.93
N VAL A 352 0.33 -6.80 -14.80
CA VAL A 352 -1.02 -6.23 -14.91
C VAL A 352 -1.77 -6.52 -13.64
N THR A 353 -2.26 -5.48 -12.97
CA THR A 353 -3.10 -5.61 -11.77
C THR A 353 -4.44 -4.96 -12.01
N GLU A 354 -5.51 -5.68 -11.75
CA GLU A 354 -6.88 -5.19 -11.76
C GLU A 354 -7.50 -5.33 -10.38
N ILE A 355 -8.15 -4.26 -9.91
CA ILE A 355 -8.81 -4.20 -8.61
C ILE A 355 -10.23 -3.72 -8.82
N GLU A 356 -11.21 -4.56 -8.50
CA GLU A 356 -12.61 -4.16 -8.51
C GLU A 356 -13.02 -3.60 -7.15
N MET A 357 -13.46 -2.35 -7.15
CA MET A 357 -13.88 -1.61 -5.96
C MET A 357 -15.35 -1.26 -6.00
N THR A 358 -16.06 -1.49 -4.90
CA THR A 358 -17.48 -1.10 -4.75
C THR A 358 -17.66 -0.35 -3.43
N PRO A 359 -17.85 0.98 -3.46
CA PRO A 359 -17.86 1.81 -2.24
C PRO A 359 -18.98 1.46 -1.25
N PHE A 360 -20.18 1.15 -1.73
CA PHE A 360 -21.36 1.09 -0.85
C PHE A 360 -22.09 -0.25 -0.79
N SER A 361 -21.97 -1.13 -1.77
CA SER A 361 -22.79 -2.35 -1.83
C SER A 361 -22.09 -3.51 -2.54
N LYS A 362 -22.30 -4.75 -2.03
CA LYS A 362 -21.77 -5.99 -2.63
C LYS A 362 -22.74 -6.71 -3.57
N LYS A 363 -23.86 -6.11 -3.95
CA LYS A 363 -24.79 -6.76 -4.89
C LYS A 363 -24.13 -6.85 -6.28
N LYS A 364 -24.34 -7.95 -7.01
CA LYS A 364 -23.82 -8.13 -8.38
C LYS A 364 -24.24 -7.01 -9.35
N THR A 365 -25.34 -6.33 -9.06
CA THR A 365 -25.88 -5.20 -9.83
C THR A 365 -25.30 -3.85 -9.38
N SER A 366 -24.47 -3.81 -8.34
CA SER A 366 -23.87 -2.55 -7.86
C SER A 366 -22.88 -2.01 -8.86
N LYS A 367 -22.85 -0.70 -8.99
CA LYS A 367 -21.82 0.00 -9.75
C LYS A 367 -20.49 -0.16 -9.03
N SER A 368 -19.45 -0.44 -9.78
CA SER A 368 -18.08 -0.62 -9.27
C SER A 368 -17.11 0.27 -10.02
N ILE A 369 -15.92 0.44 -9.46
CA ILE A 369 -14.78 1.02 -10.14
C ILE A 369 -13.78 -0.11 -10.36
N ILE A 370 -13.30 -0.26 -11.58
CA ILE A 370 -12.16 -1.11 -11.88
C ILE A 370 -10.94 -0.22 -12.00
N ALA A 371 -9.98 -0.45 -11.12
CA ALA A 371 -8.67 0.16 -11.21
C ALA A 371 -7.73 -0.83 -11.89
N LYS A 372 -7.08 -0.41 -12.98
CA LYS A 372 -6.11 -1.21 -13.75
C LYS A 372 -4.76 -0.54 -13.70
N ARG A 373 -3.71 -1.31 -13.44
CA ARG A 373 -2.32 -0.88 -13.61
C ARG A 373 -1.61 -1.88 -14.50
N SER A 374 -1.01 -1.39 -15.57
CA SER A 374 -0.07 -2.15 -16.39
C SER A 374 1.31 -1.53 -16.27
N VAL A 375 2.30 -2.36 -16.06
CA VAL A 375 3.71 -1.95 -16.03
C VAL A 375 4.48 -2.82 -16.98
N ASP A 376 5.14 -2.20 -17.94
CA ASP A 376 6.01 -2.86 -18.91
C ASP A 376 7.46 -2.45 -18.61
N TYR A 377 8.34 -3.45 -18.51
CA TYR A 377 9.75 -3.29 -18.18
C TYR A 377 10.59 -3.60 -19.42
N SER A 378 11.58 -2.74 -19.68
CA SER A 378 12.40 -2.84 -20.90
C SER A 378 13.78 -2.24 -20.73
N GLU A 379 14.62 -2.40 -21.71
CA GLU A 379 15.95 -1.80 -21.82
C GLU A 379 16.87 -2.09 -20.63
N TYR A 380 16.87 -3.34 -20.14
CA TYR A 380 17.75 -3.77 -19.07
C TYR A 380 19.21 -3.63 -19.44
N GLN A 381 20.02 -3.07 -18.52
CA GLN A 381 21.48 -3.00 -18.63
C GLN A 381 22.08 -3.38 -17.29
N PHE A 382 23.17 -4.14 -17.31
CA PHE A 382 23.77 -4.71 -16.12
C PHE A 382 25.26 -4.36 -16.00
N ASN A 383 25.73 -4.24 -14.75
CA ASN A 383 27.13 -4.09 -14.37
C ASN A 383 27.85 -2.89 -15.06
N LYS A 384 27.09 -1.83 -15.35
CA LYS A 384 27.65 -0.56 -15.85
C LYS A 384 27.84 0.42 -14.68
N PRO A 385 28.93 1.19 -14.65
CA PRO A 385 29.15 2.21 -13.62
C PRO A 385 28.01 3.23 -13.59
N LEU A 386 27.53 3.57 -12.38
CA LEU A 386 26.49 4.58 -12.16
C LEU A 386 27.09 5.80 -11.46
N GLU A 387 26.65 7.00 -11.85
CA GLU A 387 27.11 8.24 -11.25
C GLU A 387 26.43 8.46 -9.88
N ASP A 388 27.20 8.76 -8.84
CA ASP A 388 26.70 9.02 -7.49
C ASP A 388 25.65 10.14 -7.41
N LYS A 389 25.73 11.12 -8.32
CA LYS A 389 24.74 12.20 -8.37
C LYS A 389 23.33 11.74 -8.63
N ILE A 390 23.12 10.57 -9.30
CA ILE A 390 21.81 9.99 -9.58
C ILE A 390 21.10 9.65 -8.26
N PHE A 391 21.82 9.07 -7.31
CA PHE A 391 21.29 8.62 -6.02
C PHE A 391 21.04 9.75 -5.02
N LYS A 392 21.63 10.93 -5.24
CA LYS A 392 21.43 12.10 -4.37
C LYS A 392 20.10 12.82 -4.58
N ARG A 393 19.40 12.58 -5.70
CA ARG A 393 18.12 13.20 -6.02
C ARG A 393 16.97 12.49 -5.29
N THR A 394 15.83 13.14 -5.08
CA THR A 394 14.62 12.52 -4.55
C THR A 394 14.02 11.51 -5.55
N GLU A 395 13.34 10.47 -5.09
CA GLU A 395 12.88 9.35 -5.96
C GLU A 395 11.93 9.77 -7.07
N GLU A 396 11.01 10.66 -6.80
CA GLU A 396 10.11 11.20 -7.81
C GLU A 396 10.25 12.71 -7.85
N GLU A 397 11.22 13.18 -8.58
CA GLU A 397 11.41 14.60 -8.80
C GLU A 397 10.46 15.06 -9.90
N TYR A 398 9.37 15.68 -9.51
CA TYR A 398 8.40 16.27 -10.42
C TYR A 398 8.99 17.58 -10.95
N ASN A 399 9.39 17.60 -12.19
CA ASN A 399 9.75 18.83 -12.87
C ASN A 399 8.85 18.99 -14.10
N ASP A 400 7.87 19.89 -14.02
CA ASP A 400 6.84 20.09 -15.06
C ASP A 400 7.43 20.25 -16.46
N LYS A 401 8.60 20.90 -16.58
CA LYS A 401 9.29 21.12 -17.87
C LYS A 401 9.91 19.87 -18.48
N PHE A 402 10.25 18.87 -17.66
CA PHE A 402 10.90 17.65 -18.14
C PHE A 402 9.91 16.49 -18.34
N VAL A 403 8.74 16.56 -17.73
CA VAL A 403 7.78 15.47 -17.65
C VAL A 403 6.73 15.55 -18.75
N GLU A 404 6.37 16.75 -19.19
CA GLU A 404 5.46 16.93 -20.32
C GLU A 404 6.17 16.66 -21.63
N LYS A 405 5.70 15.67 -22.37
CA LYS A 405 6.22 15.26 -23.68
C LYS A 405 5.14 15.37 -24.74
N ASP A 406 5.56 15.58 -25.99
CA ASP A 406 4.68 15.62 -27.14
C ASP A 406 4.12 14.24 -27.53
N ASP A 407 3.14 14.21 -28.40
CA ASP A 407 2.52 12.96 -28.86
C ASP A 407 3.50 12.06 -29.62
N ALA A 408 4.49 12.64 -30.31
CA ALA A 408 5.51 11.87 -31.02
C ALA A 408 6.40 11.06 -30.04
N TYR A 409 6.69 11.61 -28.88
CA TYR A 409 7.37 10.88 -27.80
C TYR A 409 6.53 9.70 -27.32
N TRP A 410 5.23 9.93 -27.07
CA TRP A 410 4.33 8.89 -26.54
C TRP A 410 4.10 7.74 -27.51
N VAL A 411 4.07 8.02 -28.82
CA VAL A 411 4.00 6.96 -29.84
C VAL A 411 5.20 6.02 -29.76
N LYS A 412 6.39 6.52 -29.41
CA LYS A 412 7.61 5.71 -29.28
C LYS A 412 7.75 5.06 -27.89
N ALA A 413 7.29 5.74 -26.86
CA ALA A 413 7.46 5.28 -25.48
C ALA A 413 6.48 4.17 -25.08
N ARG A 414 5.33 4.07 -25.75
CA ARG A 414 4.35 3.03 -25.50
C ARG A 414 4.82 1.67 -26.03
N PRO A 415 4.77 0.61 -25.21
CA PRO A 415 5.07 -0.75 -25.67
C PRO A 415 4.12 -1.23 -26.76
N ASP A 416 2.83 -0.87 -26.61
CA ASP A 416 1.77 -1.18 -27.56
C ASP A 416 1.07 0.12 -28.00
N SER A 417 0.66 0.22 -29.27
CA SER A 417 -0.15 1.35 -29.74
C SER A 417 -1.51 1.37 -29.03
N LEU A 418 -1.99 2.57 -28.73
CA LEU A 418 -3.32 2.73 -28.14
C LEU A 418 -4.39 2.15 -29.09
N SER A 419 -5.32 1.39 -28.54
CA SER A 419 -6.53 0.99 -29.25
C SER A 419 -7.40 2.24 -29.54
N LYS A 420 -8.33 2.11 -30.48
CA LYS A 420 -9.27 3.21 -30.78
C LYS A 420 -10.09 3.64 -29.57
N SER A 421 -10.44 2.70 -28.69
CA SER A 421 -11.14 3.01 -27.42
C SER A 421 -10.25 3.77 -26.47
N GLU A 422 -8.98 3.41 -26.32
CA GLU A 422 -8.04 4.12 -25.43
C GLU A 422 -7.71 5.53 -25.95
N GLN A 423 -7.58 5.72 -27.25
CA GLN A 423 -7.41 7.05 -27.84
C GLN A 423 -8.65 7.93 -27.62
N GLY A 424 -9.84 7.36 -27.75
CA GLY A 424 -11.10 8.04 -27.46
C GLY A 424 -11.22 8.48 -25.98
N ILE A 425 -10.51 7.82 -25.05
CA ILE A 425 -10.47 8.23 -23.64
C ILE A 425 -9.92 9.64 -23.48
N TYR A 426 -8.80 9.96 -24.12
CA TYR A 426 -8.20 11.29 -24.06
C TYR A 426 -9.16 12.35 -24.55
N ASP A 427 -9.75 12.15 -25.75
CA ASP A 427 -10.72 13.08 -26.34
C ASP A 427 -11.96 13.29 -25.45
N MET A 428 -12.43 12.23 -24.81
CA MET A 428 -13.58 12.29 -23.90
C MET A 428 -13.25 13.09 -22.65
N LEU A 429 -12.11 12.79 -22.01
CA LEU A 429 -11.70 13.41 -20.77
C LEU A 429 -11.39 14.90 -20.97
N ASP A 430 -10.75 15.26 -22.08
CA ASP A 430 -10.50 16.66 -22.44
C ASP A 430 -11.82 17.45 -22.62
N LYS A 431 -12.81 16.87 -23.26
CA LYS A 431 -14.16 17.47 -23.35
C LYS A 431 -14.87 17.57 -22.02
N LEU A 432 -14.67 16.59 -21.15
CA LEU A 432 -15.26 16.53 -19.82
C LEU A 432 -14.68 17.64 -18.92
N GLU A 433 -13.38 17.88 -18.97
CA GLU A 433 -12.71 18.95 -18.22
C GLU A 433 -13.17 20.34 -18.59
N GLN A 434 -13.64 20.53 -19.84
CA GLN A 434 -14.24 21.79 -20.29
C GLN A 434 -15.67 21.99 -19.78
N THR A 435 -16.28 20.98 -19.14
CA THR A 435 -17.68 21.03 -18.73
C THR A 435 -17.84 21.53 -17.29
N PRO A 436 -18.51 22.69 -17.05
CA PRO A 436 -18.62 23.29 -15.71
C PRO A 436 -19.27 22.37 -14.66
N LYS A 437 -20.19 21.51 -15.07
CA LYS A 437 -20.85 20.54 -14.17
C LYS A 437 -19.89 19.48 -13.68
N PHE A 438 -19.05 18.96 -14.55
CA PHE A 438 -18.02 18.01 -14.20
C PHE A 438 -17.03 18.63 -13.20
N ASN A 439 -16.53 19.82 -13.49
CA ASN A 439 -15.60 20.54 -12.60
C ASN A 439 -16.17 20.78 -11.20
N ARG A 440 -17.47 21.03 -11.05
CA ARG A 440 -18.12 21.13 -9.72
C ARG A 440 -18.09 19.79 -8.97
N ILE A 441 -18.35 18.69 -9.66
CA ILE A 441 -18.32 17.35 -9.06
C ILE A 441 -16.90 17.01 -8.62
N VAL A 442 -15.91 17.24 -9.49
CA VAL A 442 -14.49 17.06 -9.19
C VAL A 442 -14.10 17.86 -7.95
N LYS A 443 -14.42 19.16 -7.94
CA LYS A 443 -14.12 20.07 -6.82
C LYS A 443 -14.73 19.60 -5.50
N LEU A 444 -15.93 19.01 -5.51
CA LEU A 444 -16.54 18.42 -4.32
C LEU A 444 -15.71 17.22 -3.80
N TYR A 445 -15.31 16.30 -4.68
CA TYR A 445 -14.50 15.15 -4.29
C TYR A 445 -13.10 15.56 -3.82
N GLU A 446 -12.50 16.55 -4.46
CA GLU A 446 -11.21 17.13 -4.03
C GLU A 446 -11.33 17.73 -2.63
N THR A 447 -12.40 18.47 -2.38
CA THR A 447 -12.64 19.08 -1.07
C THR A 447 -12.81 18.01 0.02
N LEU A 448 -13.58 16.97 -0.25
CA LEU A 448 -13.79 15.85 0.69
C LEU A 448 -12.51 15.05 0.94
N GLY A 449 -11.69 14.87 -0.09
CA GLY A 449 -10.46 14.10 0.01
C GLY A 449 -9.29 14.89 0.62
N SER A 450 -9.08 16.15 0.21
CA SER A 450 -8.01 17.00 0.75
C SER A 450 -8.37 17.68 2.07
N GLY A 451 -9.67 17.83 2.35
CA GLY A 451 -10.16 18.66 3.44
C GLY A 451 -10.09 20.16 3.13
N TYR A 452 -9.76 20.57 1.89
CA TYR A 452 -9.65 21.98 1.49
C TYR A 452 -10.54 22.30 0.30
N TYR A 453 -11.25 23.42 0.40
CA TYR A 453 -12.08 23.97 -0.67
C TYR A 453 -11.35 25.12 -1.37
N ASN A 454 -11.03 24.94 -2.64
CA ASN A 454 -10.40 25.97 -3.45
C ASN A 454 -11.42 27.08 -3.77
N ILE A 455 -11.22 28.29 -3.20
CA ILE A 455 -12.10 29.45 -3.43
C ILE A 455 -11.73 30.14 -4.74
N THR A 456 -10.46 30.43 -4.91
CA THR A 456 -9.89 31.10 -6.05
C THR A 456 -8.50 30.57 -6.34
N LYS A 457 -7.94 30.85 -7.52
CA LYS A 457 -6.59 30.39 -7.86
C LYS A 457 -5.61 30.83 -6.78
N GLY A 458 -4.99 29.85 -6.13
CA GLY A 458 -3.95 30.05 -5.14
C GLY A 458 -4.42 30.14 -3.69
N ILE A 459 -5.74 30.05 -3.39
CA ILE A 459 -6.25 30.10 -2.01
C ILE A 459 -7.21 28.95 -1.75
N ASP A 460 -6.85 28.09 -0.80
CA ASP A 460 -7.64 26.98 -0.31
C ASP A 460 -8.18 27.27 1.11
N LEU A 461 -9.49 27.18 1.31
CA LEU A 461 -10.16 27.24 2.62
C LEU A 461 -10.17 25.86 3.28
N GLY A 462 -9.82 25.79 4.55
CA GLY A 462 -9.86 24.55 5.32
C GLY A 462 -8.83 24.50 6.45
N PRO A 463 -8.61 23.32 7.05
CA PRO A 463 -9.29 22.05 6.75
C PRO A 463 -10.76 22.05 7.19
N ILE A 464 -11.67 21.59 6.33
CA ILE A 464 -13.13 21.59 6.60
C ILE A 464 -13.51 20.74 7.81
N PHE A 465 -12.76 19.65 8.06
CA PHE A 465 -12.99 18.76 9.21
C PHE A 465 -12.59 19.38 10.56
N SER A 466 -12.02 20.58 10.57
CA SER A 466 -11.62 21.31 11.76
C SER A 466 -12.41 22.58 12.01
N VAL A 467 -13.47 22.81 11.26
CA VAL A 467 -14.31 24.02 11.38
C VAL A 467 -15.02 24.07 12.73
N TYR A 468 -15.49 22.94 13.22
CA TYR A 468 -16.17 22.84 14.51
C TYR A 468 -15.38 22.00 15.50
N GLY A 469 -15.40 22.42 16.77
CA GLY A 469 -14.84 21.69 17.92
C GLY A 469 -15.60 22.06 19.19
N LYS A 470 -15.43 21.26 20.22
CA LYS A 470 -16.02 21.49 21.54
C LYS A 470 -15.08 21.04 22.65
N ASN A 471 -14.93 21.84 23.70
CA ASN A 471 -14.25 21.48 24.91
C ASN A 471 -14.83 22.26 26.10
N GLN A 472 -14.50 21.89 27.34
CA GLN A 472 -15.11 22.52 28.53
C GLN A 472 -14.64 23.95 28.78
N VAL A 473 -13.51 24.36 28.27
CA VAL A 473 -12.96 25.70 28.39
C VAL A 473 -13.65 26.68 27.42
N GLU A 474 -13.66 26.34 26.14
CA GLU A 474 -14.18 27.21 25.08
C GLU A 474 -15.67 27.04 24.84
N GLY A 475 -16.27 25.95 25.35
CA GLY A 475 -17.61 25.54 24.93
C GLY A 475 -17.59 25.07 23.47
N ASP A 476 -18.52 25.58 22.69
CA ASP A 476 -18.50 25.43 21.23
C ASP A 476 -17.41 26.32 20.64
N ARG A 477 -16.70 25.81 19.63
CA ARG A 477 -15.61 26.49 18.96
C ARG A 477 -15.80 26.42 17.44
N ILE A 478 -15.75 27.56 16.79
CA ILE A 478 -15.75 27.66 15.31
C ILE A 478 -14.36 28.11 14.86
N ARG A 479 -13.81 27.44 13.86
CA ARG A 479 -12.50 27.74 13.27
C ARG A 479 -12.63 27.91 11.77
N ILE A 480 -12.02 28.96 11.24
CA ILE A 480 -11.86 29.20 9.81
C ILE A 480 -10.36 29.26 9.52
N GLY A 481 -9.91 28.49 8.56
CA GLY A 481 -8.52 28.47 8.14
C GLY A 481 -8.38 28.53 6.63
N ALA A 482 -7.19 28.91 6.17
CA ALA A 482 -6.85 28.89 4.76
C ALA A 482 -5.35 28.65 4.56
N ARG A 483 -4.99 28.30 3.33
CA ARG A 483 -3.60 28.16 2.88
C ARG A 483 -3.43 28.71 1.47
N THR A 484 -2.23 29.15 1.15
CA THR A 484 -1.84 29.41 -0.22
C THR A 484 -1.57 28.12 -0.98
N TYR A 485 -2.03 28.01 -2.22
CA TYR A 485 -1.82 26.86 -3.09
C TYR A 485 -1.99 27.28 -4.56
N PHE A 486 -0.94 27.83 -5.17
CA PHE A 486 -1.00 28.32 -6.55
C PHE A 486 -0.74 27.21 -7.56
N THR A 487 0.27 26.38 -7.27
CA THR A 487 0.63 25.21 -8.07
C THR A 487 1.06 24.06 -7.19
N ARG A 488 1.14 22.86 -7.77
CA ARG A 488 1.70 21.67 -7.10
C ARG A 488 3.16 21.90 -6.69
N ASN A 489 3.88 22.68 -7.46
CA ASN A 489 5.33 22.85 -7.34
C ASN A 489 5.73 24.09 -6.55
N ASP A 490 4.80 24.74 -5.86
CA ASP A 490 5.11 25.90 -5.05
C ASP A 490 6.23 25.60 -4.05
N PRO A 491 7.35 26.35 -4.06
CA PRO A 491 8.40 26.16 -3.07
C PRO A 491 8.07 26.79 -1.72
N TRP A 492 6.91 27.36 -1.57
CA TRP A 492 6.47 28.09 -0.37
C TRP A 492 5.02 27.79 -0.02
N ARG A 493 4.68 28.03 1.25
CA ARG A 493 3.33 27.85 1.79
C ARG A 493 3.10 28.87 2.90
N VAL A 494 1.98 29.56 2.87
CA VAL A 494 1.47 30.31 4.01
C VAL A 494 0.15 29.70 4.44
N GLN A 495 0.02 29.44 5.73
CA GLN A 495 -1.21 28.88 6.33
C GLN A 495 -1.65 29.81 7.46
N PHE A 496 -2.94 30.01 7.61
CA PHE A 496 -3.49 30.75 8.74
C PHE A 496 -4.82 30.16 9.19
N TYR A 497 -5.17 30.44 10.42
CA TYR A 497 -6.51 30.20 10.92
C TYR A 497 -6.87 31.23 11.99
N THR A 498 -8.18 31.44 12.14
CA THR A 498 -8.79 32.09 13.30
C THR A 498 -9.86 31.19 13.88
N ALA A 499 -10.05 31.24 15.21
CA ALA A 499 -11.07 30.48 15.91
C ALA A 499 -11.66 31.28 17.05
N TYR A 500 -12.95 31.08 17.33
CA TYR A 500 -13.67 31.73 18.39
C TYR A 500 -14.31 30.69 19.31
N GLY A 501 -14.05 30.78 20.61
CA GLY A 501 -14.70 29.98 21.63
C GLY A 501 -15.86 30.74 22.23
N PHE A 502 -17.05 30.14 22.25
CA PHE A 502 -18.25 30.81 22.69
C PHE A 502 -18.37 30.96 24.21
N LYS A 503 -17.78 30.07 24.99
CA LYS A 503 -17.81 30.14 26.45
C LYS A 503 -16.74 31.07 27.00
N ASP A 504 -15.50 30.98 26.53
CA ASP A 504 -14.40 31.84 26.94
C ASP A 504 -14.35 33.20 26.23
N GLN A 505 -15.17 33.37 25.19
CA GLN A 505 -15.30 34.60 24.40
C GLN A 505 -13.98 35.15 23.87
N GLN A 506 -13.05 34.23 23.53
CA GLN A 506 -11.72 34.59 23.08
C GLN A 506 -11.48 34.23 21.62
N VAL A 507 -10.79 35.13 20.92
CA VAL A 507 -10.27 34.84 19.58
C VAL A 507 -8.90 34.16 19.69
N LYS A 508 -8.73 33.06 18.99
CA LYS A 508 -7.48 32.33 18.80
C LYS A 508 -7.06 32.45 17.34
N TYR A 509 -5.80 32.38 17.09
CA TYR A 509 -5.25 32.45 15.74
C TYR A 509 -3.93 31.69 15.62
N GLY A 510 -3.57 31.37 14.39
CA GLY A 510 -2.24 30.89 14.04
C GLY A 510 -1.93 31.27 12.61
N VAL A 511 -0.68 31.63 12.37
CA VAL A 511 -0.13 31.86 11.04
C VAL A 511 1.27 31.23 10.95
N GLU A 512 1.56 30.57 9.84
CA GLU A 512 2.87 29.99 9.55
C GLU A 512 3.20 30.21 8.07
N GLY A 513 4.39 30.69 7.78
CA GLY A 513 4.98 30.75 6.46
C GLY A 513 6.23 29.90 6.38
N ARG A 514 6.44 29.21 5.26
CA ARG A 514 7.63 28.41 5.00
C ARG A 514 8.04 28.49 3.53
N PHE A 515 9.36 28.45 3.30
CA PHE A 515 9.95 28.52 1.97
C PHE A 515 11.08 27.49 1.83
N MET A 516 11.05 26.71 0.76
CA MET A 516 12.07 25.72 0.42
C MET A 516 13.05 26.30 -0.61
N PHE A 517 14.25 26.60 -0.18
CA PHE A 517 15.32 27.19 -1.01
C PHE A 517 15.98 26.17 -1.94
N ASN A 518 16.05 24.90 -1.52
CA ASN A 518 16.68 23.86 -2.30
C ASN A 518 15.83 22.58 -2.29
N ARG A 519 15.45 22.11 -3.45
CA ARG A 519 14.59 20.93 -3.61
C ARG A 519 15.35 19.61 -3.41
N VAL A 520 16.65 19.57 -3.69
CA VAL A 520 17.45 18.33 -3.62
C VAL A 520 17.63 17.88 -2.18
N ASN A 521 18.10 18.77 -1.32
CA ASN A 521 18.30 18.51 0.11
C ASN A 521 17.17 19.07 0.98
N ARG A 522 16.08 19.58 0.37
CA ARG A 522 14.91 20.16 1.02
C ARG A 522 15.24 21.24 2.06
N PHE A 523 16.26 22.06 1.79
CA PHE A 523 16.58 23.17 2.67
C PHE A 523 15.39 24.13 2.75
N THR A 524 14.75 24.15 3.91
CA THR A 524 13.51 24.90 4.17
C THR A 524 13.69 25.78 5.38
N VAL A 525 13.20 27.03 5.28
CA VAL A 525 13.12 27.96 6.40
C VAL A 525 11.66 28.34 6.59
N GLY A 526 11.22 28.49 7.83
CA GLY A 526 9.88 28.91 8.13
C GLY A 526 9.78 29.63 9.48
N ALA A 527 8.70 30.37 9.62
CA ALA A 527 8.35 31.06 10.85
C ALA A 527 6.84 31.10 11.02
N GLY A 528 6.40 31.16 12.27
CA GLY A 528 4.99 31.28 12.56
C GLY A 528 4.72 31.73 13.99
N THR A 529 3.48 32.14 14.22
CA THR A 529 3.00 32.50 15.57
C THR A 529 1.57 32.00 15.76
N ARG A 530 1.24 31.64 17.01
CA ARG A 530 -0.12 31.26 17.39
C ARG A 530 -0.48 31.72 18.80
N ARG A 531 -1.76 31.94 18.98
CA ARG A 531 -2.41 32.01 20.30
C ARG A 531 -3.56 31.02 20.29
N ASP A 532 -3.48 29.97 21.11
CA ASP A 532 -4.48 28.90 21.12
C ASP A 532 -4.59 28.22 22.47
N ILE A 533 -5.54 27.28 22.60
CA ILE A 533 -5.71 26.41 23.76
C ILE A 533 -5.35 24.99 23.36
N LEU A 534 -4.43 24.39 24.12
CA LEU A 534 -3.86 23.07 23.83
C LEU A 534 -3.83 22.20 25.08
N GLN A 535 -3.84 20.89 24.88
CA GLN A 535 -3.36 19.90 25.86
C GLN A 535 -1.84 19.78 25.71
N LEU A 536 -1.10 19.94 26.79
CA LEU A 536 0.34 19.62 26.83
C LEU A 536 0.55 18.09 26.87
N GLY A 537 1.74 17.63 26.52
CA GLY A 537 2.10 16.21 26.56
C GLY A 537 1.55 15.35 25.43
N VAL A 538 1.27 15.96 24.29
CA VAL A 538 0.93 15.22 23.09
C VAL A 538 2.18 14.53 22.56
N ARG A 539 1.99 13.33 21.97
CA ARG A 539 3.04 12.50 21.39
C ARG A 539 4.03 13.29 20.52
N LEU A 540 5.30 12.93 20.61
CA LEU A 540 6.32 13.33 19.63
C LEU A 540 5.91 12.91 18.22
N THR A 541 5.89 13.87 17.32
CA THR A 541 5.67 13.64 15.89
C THR A 541 6.80 14.26 15.08
N ASN A 542 6.88 13.96 13.82
CA ASN A 542 7.86 14.64 12.95
C ASN A 542 7.41 16.04 12.57
N ASP A 543 6.16 16.38 12.76
CA ASP A 543 5.56 17.67 12.40
C ASP A 543 4.93 18.30 13.63
N ASP A 544 5.77 18.95 14.43
CA ASP A 544 5.37 19.72 15.62
C ASP A 544 5.18 21.21 15.29
N GLY A 545 4.89 21.53 14.02
CA GLY A 545 4.70 22.92 13.58
C GLY A 545 3.60 23.65 14.33
N ILE A 546 3.64 24.96 14.29
CA ILE A 546 2.65 25.88 14.92
C ILE A 546 1.21 25.56 14.52
N MET A 547 1.00 24.99 13.33
CA MET A 547 -0.33 24.62 12.84
C MET A 547 -0.84 23.28 13.40
N ALA A 548 -0.02 22.51 14.12
CA ALA A 548 -0.40 21.25 14.75
C ALA A 548 -1.51 21.45 15.78
N ARG A 549 -2.50 20.56 15.79
CA ARG A 549 -3.65 20.57 16.71
C ARG A 549 -3.52 19.45 17.73
N THR A 550 -3.95 19.74 18.94
CA THR A 550 -4.17 18.70 19.93
C THR A 550 -5.61 18.18 19.82
N PHE A 551 -5.77 16.88 20.00
CA PHE A 551 -7.09 16.24 19.92
C PHE A 551 -8.05 16.81 20.98
N ALA A 552 -7.54 17.03 22.21
CA ALA A 552 -8.32 17.53 23.34
C ALA A 552 -9.00 18.89 23.10
N SER A 553 -8.39 19.78 22.29
CA SER A 553 -8.98 21.10 22.00
C SER A 553 -10.17 21.03 21.04
N SER A 554 -10.50 19.85 20.50
CA SER A 554 -11.59 19.68 19.50
C SER A 554 -12.49 18.49 19.80
N THR A 555 -12.45 17.97 21.01
CA THR A 555 -13.20 16.78 21.44
C THR A 555 -14.68 17.12 21.57
N ILE A 556 -15.52 16.46 20.78
CA ILE A 556 -16.98 16.63 20.85
C ILE A 556 -17.57 15.91 22.07
N PHE A 557 -17.03 14.73 22.39
CA PHE A 557 -17.46 13.90 23.53
C PHE A 557 -16.29 13.64 24.46
N ALA A 558 -16.41 14.08 25.70
CA ALA A 558 -15.42 13.87 26.75
C ALA A 558 -15.96 12.94 27.84
N ARG A 559 -15.05 12.21 28.49
CA ARG A 559 -15.29 11.47 29.71
C ARG A 559 -14.86 12.35 30.89
N GLY A 560 -15.75 12.56 31.85
CA GLY A 560 -15.45 13.40 33.01
C GLY A 560 -15.14 14.86 32.64
N GLU A 561 -14.42 15.55 33.51
CA GLU A 561 -13.99 16.92 33.29
C GLU A 561 -12.71 16.96 32.46
N ASN A 562 -12.78 17.51 31.24
CA ASN A 562 -11.61 17.68 30.36
C ASN A 562 -11.17 19.16 30.26
N ALA A 563 -11.25 19.87 31.36
CA ALA A 563 -10.92 21.30 31.44
C ALA A 563 -9.42 21.59 31.69
N SER A 564 -8.58 20.54 31.84
CA SER A 564 -7.13 20.67 32.07
C SER A 564 -6.39 21.01 30.77
N LEU A 565 -6.69 22.18 30.23
CA LEU A 565 -6.11 22.73 28.99
C LEU A 565 -5.25 23.95 29.30
N SER A 566 -4.23 24.18 28.45
CA SER A 566 -3.29 25.29 28.60
C SER A 566 -3.53 26.31 27.50
N SER A 567 -3.55 27.58 27.85
CA SER A 567 -3.48 28.71 26.93
C SER A 567 -2.02 28.95 26.56
N ILE A 568 -1.72 29.00 25.27
CA ILE A 568 -0.37 29.18 24.75
C ILE A 568 -0.31 30.36 23.78
N ASN A 569 0.68 31.23 23.97
CA ASN A 569 1.17 32.14 22.94
C ASN A 569 2.55 31.63 22.51
N GLN A 570 2.73 31.39 21.23
CA GLN A 570 3.97 30.76 20.76
C GLN A 570 4.41 31.39 19.43
N THR A 571 5.67 31.74 19.33
CA THR A 571 6.34 32.12 18.09
C THR A 571 7.49 31.16 17.85
N ASN A 572 7.61 30.68 16.63
CA ASN A 572 8.63 29.69 16.24
C ASN A 572 9.27 30.13 14.93
N VAL A 573 10.57 29.98 14.85
CA VAL A 573 11.36 30.08 13.62
C VAL A 573 12.12 28.78 13.46
N PHE A 574 12.10 28.20 12.28
CA PHE A 574 12.79 26.94 12.04
C PHE A 574 13.54 26.90 10.73
N THR A 575 14.55 26.04 10.70
CA THR A 575 15.22 25.62 9.48
C THR A 575 15.33 24.11 9.46
N SER A 576 15.24 23.51 8.29
CA SER A 576 15.40 22.07 8.12
C SER A 576 16.12 21.72 6.83
N ILE A 577 16.85 20.61 6.83
CA ILE A 577 17.59 20.10 5.68
C ILE A 577 17.58 18.56 5.71
N GLU A 578 17.59 17.92 4.54
CA GLU A 578 17.81 16.48 4.37
C GLU A 578 19.19 16.23 3.73
N PRO A 579 20.25 16.07 4.53
CA PRO A 579 21.59 15.81 4.01
C PRO A 579 21.70 14.45 3.31
N TRP A 580 20.88 13.48 3.74
CA TRP A 580 20.71 12.15 3.13
C TRP A 580 19.24 11.85 2.89
N LYS A 581 18.98 10.95 1.98
CA LYS A 581 17.63 10.43 1.74
C LYS A 581 16.99 9.91 3.04
N ASN A 582 15.77 10.40 3.33
CA ASN A 582 14.96 9.98 4.49
C ASN A 582 15.60 10.28 5.85
N PHE A 583 16.57 11.19 5.92
CA PHE A 583 17.14 11.71 7.15
C PHE A 583 17.07 13.22 7.16
N GLN A 584 16.30 13.78 8.06
CA GLN A 584 16.08 15.22 8.22
C GLN A 584 16.74 15.73 9.50
N ILE A 585 17.41 16.84 9.38
CA ILE A 585 17.90 17.66 10.51
C ILE A 585 17.02 18.92 10.54
N ARG A 586 16.44 19.24 11.69
CA ARG A 586 15.64 20.44 11.89
C ARG A 586 16.07 21.16 13.17
N LEU A 587 16.25 22.47 13.05
CA LEU A 587 16.53 23.37 14.17
C LEU A 587 15.37 24.34 14.32
N ASP A 588 14.79 24.39 15.50
CA ASP A 588 13.70 25.28 15.88
C ASP A 588 14.17 26.26 16.97
N GLY A 589 13.86 27.54 16.82
CA GLY A 589 13.92 28.52 17.89
C GLY A 589 12.49 28.91 18.27
N THR A 590 12.11 28.65 19.51
CA THR A 590 10.74 28.87 20.01
C THR A 590 10.75 29.84 21.18
N MET A 591 9.84 30.79 21.15
CA MET A 591 9.48 31.67 22.25
C MET A 591 8.02 31.43 22.57
N GLN A 592 7.70 31.14 23.83
CA GLN A 592 6.32 30.82 24.22
C GLN A 592 6.00 31.29 25.65
N SER A 593 4.71 31.51 25.86
CA SER A 593 4.11 31.84 27.15
C SER A 593 2.96 30.87 27.42
N ILE A 594 3.02 30.14 28.49
CA ILE A 594 2.09 29.07 28.85
C ILE A 594 1.40 29.39 30.16
N LYS A 595 0.07 29.31 30.23
CA LYS A 595 -0.72 29.44 31.45
C LYS A 595 -1.92 28.49 31.40
N SER A 596 -2.53 28.24 32.57
CA SER A 596 -3.78 27.49 32.59
C SER A 596 -4.86 28.21 31.77
N ALA A 597 -5.65 27.46 31.02
CA ALA A 597 -6.87 27.97 30.36
C ALA A 597 -8.11 27.90 31.29
N ASN A 598 -8.01 27.19 32.45
CA ASN A 598 -9.03 27.07 33.46
C ASN A 598 -8.37 27.11 34.85
N PRO A 599 -7.96 28.30 35.37
CA PRO A 599 -7.19 28.42 36.59
C PRO A 599 -7.90 27.91 37.87
N GLU A 600 -9.23 27.87 37.87
CA GLU A 600 -10.01 27.39 39.02
C GLU A 600 -9.95 25.86 39.18
N GLY A 601 -9.94 25.12 38.03
CA GLY A 601 -9.93 23.65 38.02
C GLY A 601 -8.58 23.03 37.69
N PHE A 602 -7.65 23.81 37.11
CA PHE A 602 -6.35 23.33 36.63
C PHE A 602 -5.27 24.39 36.86
N ASN A 603 -4.30 24.12 37.72
CA ASN A 603 -3.29 25.06 38.11
C ASN A 603 -1.92 24.74 37.53
N LEU A 604 -1.30 25.71 36.86
CA LEU A 604 0.08 25.68 36.33
C LEU A 604 1.00 26.70 37.04
N MET A 605 0.61 27.22 38.18
CA MET A 605 1.41 28.20 38.94
C MET A 605 2.65 27.53 39.57
N TYR A 606 3.68 28.29 39.66
CA TYR A 606 4.97 27.84 40.24
C TYR A 606 5.69 28.97 41.00
N TYR A 607 6.64 28.60 41.84
CA TYR A 607 7.50 29.54 42.55
C TYR A 607 8.82 29.75 41.81
N LYS A 608 9.20 31.01 41.61
CA LYS A 608 10.54 31.39 41.11
C LYS A 608 11.12 32.44 42.04
N ASN A 609 12.24 32.11 42.70
CA ASN A 609 12.92 32.97 43.66
C ASN A 609 11.97 33.49 44.78
N GLY A 610 11.02 32.68 45.25
CA GLY A 610 10.01 33.03 46.22
C GLY A 610 8.75 33.72 45.68
N ASP A 611 8.76 34.19 44.44
CA ASP A 611 7.61 34.81 43.78
C ASP A 611 6.69 33.79 43.13
N LEU A 612 5.39 33.97 43.34
CA LEU A 612 4.36 33.18 42.70
C LEU A 612 4.16 33.64 41.26
N ARG A 613 4.38 32.73 40.29
CA ARG A 613 4.18 32.95 38.84
C ARG A 613 2.98 32.18 38.35
N LYS A 614 2.10 32.88 37.55
CA LYS A 614 0.90 32.28 36.93
C LYS A 614 1.13 31.91 35.48
N THR A 615 2.20 32.39 34.89
CA THR A 615 2.55 32.19 33.46
C THR A 615 4.00 31.75 33.37
N THR A 616 4.25 30.70 32.64
CA THR A 616 5.60 30.21 32.35
C THR A 616 6.04 30.81 31.00
N ASN A 617 7.06 31.68 31.06
CA ASN A 617 7.71 32.19 29.85
C ASN A 617 8.91 31.31 29.55
N ASP A 618 9.02 30.89 28.32
CA ASP A 618 10.04 29.94 27.91
C ASP A 618 10.55 30.27 26.50
N SER A 619 11.87 30.33 26.37
CA SER A 619 12.55 30.44 25.09
C SER A 619 13.57 29.32 24.98
N HIS A 620 13.47 28.54 23.91
CA HIS A 620 14.32 27.38 23.74
C HIS A 620 14.70 27.14 22.28
N PHE A 621 15.79 26.40 22.09
CA PHE A 621 16.19 25.84 20.82
C PHE A 621 16.01 24.34 20.84
N THR A 622 15.44 23.77 19.76
CA THR A 622 15.27 22.33 19.61
C THR A 622 15.97 21.83 18.37
N LEU A 623 16.91 20.90 18.54
CA LEU A 623 17.49 20.14 17.44
C LEU A 623 16.76 18.81 17.30
N SER A 624 16.17 18.55 16.15
CA SER A 624 15.46 17.31 15.82
C SER A 624 16.19 16.55 14.71
N LEU A 625 16.51 15.30 14.97
CA LEU A 625 17.02 14.33 14.01
C LEU A 625 15.91 13.33 13.69
N ILE A 626 15.49 13.27 12.44
CA ILE A 626 14.33 12.47 12.01
C ILE A 626 14.77 11.53 10.90
N ALA A 627 14.68 10.22 11.15
CA ALA A 627 15.03 9.18 10.19
C ALA A 627 13.81 8.34 9.84
N ARG A 628 13.63 8.05 8.53
CA ARG A 628 12.58 7.18 7.98
C ARG A 628 13.16 6.19 6.98
N PRO A 629 14.04 5.26 7.42
CA PRO A 629 14.72 4.36 6.51
C PRO A 629 13.72 3.52 5.70
N GLY A 630 13.93 3.46 4.38
CA GLY A 630 13.07 2.72 3.46
C GLY A 630 11.74 3.39 3.13
N ALA A 631 11.42 4.57 3.67
CA ALA A 631 10.23 5.31 3.28
C ALA A 631 10.34 5.77 1.82
N LYS A 632 9.23 5.65 1.09
CA LYS A 632 9.09 6.15 -0.29
C LYS A 632 8.22 7.40 -0.26
N PHE A 633 8.67 8.44 -0.92
CA PHE A 633 7.96 9.73 -0.97
C PHE A 633 7.79 10.20 -2.41
N SER A 634 6.64 10.82 -2.70
CA SER A 634 6.51 11.76 -3.80
C SER A 634 6.58 13.19 -3.26
N GLN A 635 7.27 14.03 -3.99
CA GLN A 635 7.44 15.43 -3.66
C GLN A 635 6.75 16.31 -4.70
N THR A 636 5.87 17.16 -4.24
CA THR A 636 5.22 18.19 -5.06
C THR A 636 5.49 19.53 -4.39
N GLY A 637 6.46 20.28 -4.92
CA GLY A 637 6.88 21.55 -4.32
C GLY A 637 7.34 21.37 -2.86
N ILE A 638 6.83 22.23 -1.97
CA ILE A 638 7.14 22.16 -0.54
C ILE A 638 6.46 20.98 0.17
N ASP A 639 5.36 20.47 -0.38
CA ASP A 639 4.62 19.35 0.19
C ASP A 639 5.29 18.03 -0.17
N ARG A 640 5.18 17.04 0.72
CA ARG A 640 5.75 15.70 0.59
C ARG A 640 4.72 14.68 1.05
N HIS A 641 4.52 13.64 0.25
CA HIS A 641 3.57 12.57 0.55
C HIS A 641 4.31 11.24 0.67
N GLU A 642 4.14 10.57 1.79
CA GLU A 642 4.69 9.25 2.01
C GLU A 642 3.81 8.18 1.34
N HIS A 643 4.47 7.25 0.65
CA HIS A 643 3.81 6.08 0.05
C HIS A 643 3.88 4.91 0.99
N GLY A 644 2.74 4.58 1.60
CA GLY A 644 2.61 3.49 2.55
C GLY A 644 2.99 3.85 3.96
N THR A 645 2.63 2.97 4.88
CA THR A 645 2.71 3.19 6.33
C THR A 645 3.69 2.26 7.04
N LEU A 646 4.46 1.45 6.30
CA LEU A 646 5.30 0.39 6.89
C LEU A 646 6.72 0.83 7.23
N ALA A 647 7.17 1.99 6.77
CA ALA A 647 8.49 2.50 7.09
C ALA A 647 8.60 2.87 8.58
N PRO A 648 9.74 2.60 9.23
CA PRO A 648 9.97 3.07 10.57
C PRO A 648 10.11 4.59 10.61
N THR A 649 9.70 5.18 11.74
CA THR A 649 9.98 6.58 12.06
C THR A 649 10.79 6.61 13.35
N ILE A 650 11.97 7.24 13.29
CA ILE A 650 12.88 7.40 14.42
C ILE A 650 13.10 8.91 14.60
N VAL A 651 12.83 9.42 15.79
CA VAL A 651 13.01 10.84 16.12
C VAL A 651 13.87 10.96 17.37
N LEU A 652 14.89 11.80 17.30
CA LEU A 652 15.68 12.22 18.45
C LEU A 652 15.61 13.73 18.54
N LYS A 653 15.14 14.26 19.68
CA LYS A 653 15.04 15.70 19.94
C LYS A 653 15.87 16.08 21.15
N TYR A 654 16.68 17.11 21.00
CA TYR A 654 17.37 17.77 22.08
C TYR A 654 16.88 19.21 22.18
N THR A 655 16.37 19.61 23.33
CA THR A 655 15.87 20.96 23.60
C THR A 655 16.73 21.64 24.66
N LYS A 656 17.17 22.85 24.37
CA LYS A 656 17.89 23.74 25.27
C LYS A 656 17.04 24.97 25.57
N GLY A 657 16.50 25.06 26.79
CA GLY A 657 15.91 26.31 27.29
C GLY A 657 16.99 27.30 27.74
N VAL A 658 16.77 28.57 27.49
CA VAL A 658 17.72 29.63 27.77
C VAL A 658 17.07 30.72 28.67
N GLU A 659 17.46 30.77 29.94
CA GLU A 659 16.96 31.76 30.88
C GLU A 659 17.37 33.18 30.45
N GLY A 660 16.47 34.13 30.62
CA GLY A 660 16.67 35.53 30.27
C GLY A 660 16.42 35.87 28.80
N LEU A 661 16.54 34.90 27.88
CA LEU A 661 16.28 35.12 26.47
C LEU A 661 14.77 35.41 26.24
N PHE A 662 14.44 36.60 25.71
CA PHE A 662 13.07 37.11 25.57
C PHE A 662 12.19 36.94 26.81
N GLY A 663 12.79 37.10 28.02
CA GLY A 663 12.09 36.96 29.29
C GLY A 663 11.80 35.53 29.72
N SER A 664 12.52 34.55 29.19
CA SER A 664 12.42 33.13 29.56
C SER A 664 12.81 32.92 31.02
N ASP A 665 12.04 32.08 31.71
CA ASP A 665 12.17 31.85 33.13
C ASP A 665 13.19 30.77 33.52
N PHE A 666 13.54 29.87 32.58
CA PHE A 666 14.27 28.64 32.90
C PHE A 666 15.42 28.34 31.95
N ASN A 667 16.50 27.83 32.55
CA ASN A 667 17.61 27.20 31.83
C ASN A 667 17.50 25.68 32.00
N TYR A 668 17.25 24.94 30.91
CA TYR A 668 17.06 23.49 31.01
C TYR A 668 17.56 22.77 29.76
N ASN A 669 17.77 21.47 29.91
CA ASN A 669 18.11 20.54 28.84
C ASN A 669 17.06 19.41 28.85
N LYS A 670 16.56 19.06 27.69
CA LYS A 670 15.59 18.00 27.53
C LYS A 670 15.99 17.13 26.35
N LEU A 671 15.97 15.81 26.53
CA LEU A 671 16.23 14.82 25.48
C LEU A 671 15.01 13.95 25.33
N GLN A 672 14.58 13.71 24.10
CA GLN A 672 13.42 12.86 23.81
C GLN A 672 13.71 11.97 22.59
N PHE A 673 13.21 10.74 22.63
CA PHE A 673 13.38 9.73 21.62
C PHE A 673 12.03 9.09 21.28
N LEU A 674 11.76 8.87 19.98
CA LEU A 674 10.61 8.13 19.48
C LEU A 674 11.07 7.08 18.47
N PHE A 675 10.57 5.86 18.63
CA PHE A 675 10.64 4.79 17.66
C PHE A 675 9.22 4.30 17.36
N TYR A 676 8.83 4.35 16.09
CA TYR A 676 7.54 3.85 15.60
C TYR A 676 7.77 2.94 14.43
N LYS A 677 7.21 1.73 14.45
CA LYS A 677 7.30 0.81 13.32
C LYS A 677 6.13 -0.17 13.25
N PRO A 678 5.42 -0.26 12.12
CA PRO A 678 4.52 -1.35 11.77
C PRO A 678 5.30 -2.52 11.16
N PHE A 679 4.91 -3.75 11.52
CA PHE A 679 5.45 -5.01 11.00
C PHE A 679 4.33 -5.85 10.42
N LEU A 680 4.49 -6.36 9.20
CA LEU A 680 3.62 -7.39 8.65
C LEU A 680 4.13 -8.76 9.08
N ILE A 681 3.24 -9.57 9.67
CA ILE A 681 3.57 -10.92 10.18
C ILE A 681 2.81 -11.96 9.34
N GLY A 682 3.20 -12.11 8.09
CA GLY A 682 2.62 -13.06 7.15
C GLY A 682 1.08 -13.03 7.18
N SER A 683 0.45 -14.20 7.32
CA SER A 683 -1.02 -14.32 7.43
C SER A 683 -1.58 -13.97 8.83
N TRP A 684 -0.73 -13.59 9.80
CA TRP A 684 -1.16 -13.21 11.15
C TRP A 684 -1.58 -11.75 11.26
N GLY A 685 -1.23 -10.94 10.26
CA GLY A 685 -1.65 -9.54 10.21
C GLY A 685 -0.52 -8.55 10.44
N LYS A 686 -0.81 -7.45 11.17
CA LYS A 686 0.10 -6.32 11.34
C LYS A 686 0.27 -6.00 12.83
N THR A 687 1.53 -5.94 13.29
CA THR A 687 1.88 -5.43 14.63
C THR A 687 2.42 -4.01 14.50
N VAL A 688 1.92 -3.10 15.32
CA VAL A 688 2.43 -1.73 15.42
C VAL A 688 3.13 -1.57 16.76
N VAL A 689 4.38 -1.09 16.72
CA VAL A 689 5.19 -0.78 17.90
C VAL A 689 5.42 0.72 17.95
N SER A 690 5.14 1.36 19.08
CA SER A 690 5.50 2.75 19.36
C SER A 690 6.18 2.82 20.72
N PHE A 691 7.42 3.23 20.72
CA PHE A 691 8.23 3.42 21.94
C PHE A 691 8.66 4.88 22.02
N GLU A 692 8.48 5.50 23.18
CA GLU A 692 8.90 6.87 23.43
C GLU A 692 9.61 6.94 24.78
N ALA A 693 10.69 7.71 24.87
CA ALA A 693 11.41 7.98 26.09
C ALA A 693 11.88 9.44 26.13
N GLY A 694 11.99 10.01 27.32
CA GLY A 694 12.47 11.37 27.46
C GLY A 694 12.94 11.70 28.87
N LYS A 695 13.80 12.73 28.96
CA LYS A 695 14.32 13.23 30.22
C LYS A 695 14.52 14.74 30.20
N ASN A 696 13.99 15.41 31.21
CA ASN A 696 14.42 16.74 31.64
C ASN A 696 15.58 16.61 32.60
N PHE A 697 16.70 17.26 32.31
CA PHE A 697 17.89 17.17 33.17
C PHE A 697 17.90 18.22 34.27
N ASN A 698 17.00 19.18 34.23
CA ASN A 698 16.92 20.29 35.16
C ASN A 698 15.50 20.38 35.74
N THR A 699 15.38 21.07 36.88
CA THR A 699 14.09 21.37 37.50
C THR A 699 13.33 22.41 36.68
N VAL A 700 12.13 22.07 36.25
CA VAL A 700 11.24 22.92 35.45
C VAL A 700 9.80 22.83 35.97
N PRO A 701 8.97 23.86 35.77
CA PRO A 701 7.59 23.85 36.22
C PRO A 701 6.73 22.85 35.40
N LEU A 702 5.54 22.53 35.92
CA LEU A 702 4.61 21.58 35.33
C LEU A 702 4.34 21.84 33.84
N ALA A 703 4.29 23.11 33.42
CA ALA A 703 4.09 23.51 32.06
C ALA A 703 5.21 23.05 31.07
N LEU A 704 6.43 22.77 31.58
CA LEU A 704 7.59 22.33 30.81
C LEU A 704 7.96 20.85 31.03
N GLN A 705 7.26 20.17 31.96
CA GLN A 705 7.48 18.75 32.24
C GLN A 705 7.00 17.83 31.11
N ASN A 706 7.42 16.56 31.18
CA ASN A 706 6.91 15.53 30.31
C ASN A 706 5.59 15.01 30.87
N VAL A 707 4.49 15.31 30.18
CA VAL A 707 3.16 14.83 30.54
C VAL A 707 2.86 13.56 29.73
N ILE A 708 2.57 12.46 30.44
CA ILE A 708 2.17 11.21 29.77
C ILE A 708 0.77 11.38 29.16
N PRO A 709 0.60 11.15 27.85
CA PRO A 709 -0.60 11.54 27.12
C PRO A 709 -1.81 10.68 27.51
N GLY A 710 -2.71 11.21 28.32
CA GLY A 710 -4.04 10.64 28.60
C GLY A 710 -5.05 10.97 27.49
N ASN A 711 -6.15 10.22 27.44
CA ASN A 711 -7.26 10.46 26.54
C ASN A 711 -8.60 10.43 27.28
N GLN A 712 -9.11 11.60 27.66
CA GLN A 712 -10.41 11.76 28.30
C GLN A 712 -11.58 11.89 27.31
N SER A 713 -11.37 11.62 26.01
CA SER A 713 -12.45 11.55 25.04
C SER A 713 -12.95 10.12 24.84
N TYR A 714 -14.14 9.94 24.29
CA TYR A 714 -14.64 8.65 23.84
C TYR A 714 -14.09 8.26 22.45
N SER A 715 -13.34 9.15 21.82
CA SER A 715 -12.76 8.89 20.51
C SER A 715 -11.40 8.21 20.61
N LEU A 716 -11.07 7.43 19.61
CA LEU A 716 -9.73 6.85 19.46
C LEU A 716 -8.69 7.95 19.19
N ALA A 717 -7.65 7.99 19.99
CA ALA A 717 -6.48 8.84 19.77
C ALA A 717 -5.22 7.97 19.79
N GLN A 718 -4.44 8.05 18.73
CA GLN A 718 -3.23 7.22 18.59
C GLN A 718 -2.19 7.57 19.65
N ASN A 719 -1.52 6.52 20.16
CA ASN A 719 -0.44 6.61 21.15
C ASN A 719 -0.79 7.42 22.43
N THR A 720 -2.05 7.32 22.86
CA THR A 720 -2.52 7.83 24.15
C THR A 720 -2.97 6.68 25.03
N PHE A 721 -3.00 6.93 26.32
CA PHE A 721 -3.55 6.01 27.32
C PHE A 721 -5.05 6.28 27.48
N ALA A 722 -5.86 5.26 27.21
CA ALA A 722 -7.32 5.40 27.11
C ALA A 722 -8.00 5.66 28.47
N GLN A 723 -7.40 5.19 29.57
CA GLN A 723 -7.95 5.29 30.93
C GLN A 723 -7.22 6.32 31.78
N LEU A 724 -6.17 6.95 31.24
CA LEU A 724 -5.41 7.98 31.95
C LEU A 724 -6.11 9.34 31.78
N ASN A 725 -6.20 10.09 32.91
CA ASN A 725 -6.68 11.46 32.88
C ASN A 725 -5.59 12.42 32.40
N TYR A 726 -5.96 13.62 31.95
CA TYR A 726 -4.99 14.65 31.57
C TYR A 726 -4.17 15.06 32.78
N TYR A 727 -2.83 15.11 32.62
CA TYR A 727 -1.86 15.43 33.69
C TYR A 727 -1.85 14.47 34.89
N GLU A 728 -2.54 13.35 34.85
CA GLU A 728 -2.49 12.38 35.95
C GLU A 728 -1.05 11.88 36.20
N PHE A 729 -0.31 11.65 35.09
CA PHE A 729 1.10 11.29 35.19
C PHE A 729 1.98 12.32 34.48
N VAL A 730 2.94 12.83 35.28
CA VAL A 730 3.94 13.81 34.87
C VAL A 730 5.30 13.31 35.35
N ALA A 731 6.33 13.45 34.52
CA ALA A 731 7.65 12.93 34.85
C ALA A 731 8.77 13.81 34.29
N ASP A 732 9.88 13.90 35.01
CA ASP A 732 11.13 14.43 34.46
C ASP A 732 11.86 13.36 33.61
N THR A 733 11.77 12.10 33.99
CA THR A 733 12.21 10.96 33.12
C THR A 733 11.06 10.03 32.89
N TYR A 734 10.81 9.65 31.62
CA TYR A 734 9.72 8.76 31.27
C TYR A 734 10.07 7.81 30.12
N THR A 735 9.33 6.73 30.06
CA THR A 735 9.26 5.83 28.90
C THR A 735 7.82 5.35 28.70
N THR A 736 7.40 5.22 27.46
CA THR A 736 6.11 4.63 27.08
C THR A 736 6.29 3.59 25.97
N LEU A 737 5.48 2.54 26.02
CA LEU A 737 5.43 1.51 25.01
C LEU A 737 3.96 1.23 24.63
N HIS A 738 3.65 1.28 23.35
CA HIS A 738 2.36 0.87 22.79
C HIS A 738 2.60 -0.26 21.81
N LEU A 739 1.96 -1.39 22.06
CA LEU A 739 1.94 -2.56 21.17
C LEU A 739 0.49 -2.79 20.75
N GLU A 740 0.25 -2.84 19.45
CA GLU A 740 -1.08 -3.10 18.89
C GLU A 740 -0.94 -4.14 17.77
N HIS A 741 -1.73 -5.20 17.81
CA HIS A 741 -1.74 -6.25 16.79
C HIS A 741 -3.12 -6.35 16.13
N HIS A 742 -3.15 -6.19 14.81
CA HIS A 742 -4.32 -6.34 13.95
C HIS A 742 -4.29 -7.73 13.30
N PHE A 743 -5.20 -8.61 13.66
CA PHE A 743 -5.27 -9.98 13.15
C PHE A 743 -5.96 -10.10 11.79
N ASN A 744 -6.50 -8.99 11.24
CA ASN A 744 -7.20 -8.94 9.97
C ASN A 744 -8.37 -9.92 9.83
N GLY A 745 -9.05 -10.22 10.93
CA GLY A 745 -10.20 -11.12 10.97
C GLY A 745 -9.83 -12.61 11.02
N LYS A 746 -8.57 -12.92 11.30
CA LYS A 746 -8.09 -14.31 11.33
C LYS A 746 -8.79 -15.15 12.41
N ILE A 747 -9.03 -14.60 13.59
CA ILE A 747 -9.67 -15.31 14.70
C ILE A 747 -11.19 -15.32 14.52
N LEU A 748 -11.81 -14.17 14.30
CA LEU A 748 -13.28 -14.06 14.17
C LEU A 748 -13.83 -14.79 12.96
N SER A 749 -13.03 -15.03 11.93
CA SER A 749 -13.43 -15.81 10.76
C SER A 749 -13.66 -17.31 11.05
N TYR A 750 -13.18 -17.83 12.21
CA TYR A 750 -13.46 -19.21 12.63
C TYR A 750 -14.89 -19.37 13.18
N ILE A 751 -15.53 -18.29 13.62
CA ILE A 751 -16.86 -18.34 14.22
C ILE A 751 -17.92 -18.21 13.11
N PRO A 752 -18.75 -19.26 12.83
CA PRO A 752 -19.59 -19.32 11.63
C PRO A 752 -20.56 -18.15 11.43
N LEU A 753 -21.17 -17.63 12.47
CA LEU A 753 -22.08 -16.48 12.39
C LEU A 753 -21.32 -15.16 12.26
N ILE A 754 -20.25 -14.99 13.04
CA ILE A 754 -19.44 -13.76 13.09
C ILE A 754 -18.69 -13.54 11.78
N LYS A 755 -18.21 -14.60 11.12
CA LYS A 755 -17.51 -14.47 9.83
C LYS A 755 -18.35 -13.77 8.74
N LYS A 756 -19.68 -13.84 8.82
CA LYS A 756 -20.58 -13.13 7.90
C LYS A 756 -20.55 -11.62 8.11
N LEU A 757 -20.22 -11.18 9.31
CA LEU A 757 -20.10 -9.76 9.67
C LEU A 757 -18.77 -9.14 9.21
N LYS A 758 -17.80 -9.95 8.77
CA LYS A 758 -16.48 -9.49 8.30
C LYS A 758 -15.73 -8.58 9.29
N LEU A 759 -15.99 -8.73 10.57
CA LEU A 759 -15.31 -8.03 11.64
C LEU A 759 -13.83 -8.46 11.71
N ARG A 760 -12.98 -7.57 12.16
CA ARG A 760 -11.57 -7.83 12.41
C ARG A 760 -11.26 -7.54 13.87
N GLU A 761 -10.47 -8.38 14.47
CA GLU A 761 -10.02 -8.24 15.85
C GLU A 761 -8.66 -7.57 15.96
N ILE A 762 -8.51 -6.84 17.05
CA ILE A 762 -7.26 -6.18 17.46
C ILE A 762 -7.02 -6.55 18.92
N ALA A 763 -5.76 -6.74 19.29
CA ALA A 763 -5.33 -6.80 20.68
C ALA A 763 -4.23 -5.77 20.91
N PHE A 764 -4.21 -5.16 22.10
CA PHE A 764 -3.20 -4.17 22.44
C PHE A 764 -2.84 -4.18 23.91
N ILE A 765 -1.61 -3.76 24.17
CA ILE A 765 -1.09 -3.44 25.51
C ILE A 765 -0.29 -2.15 25.42
N ARG A 766 -0.43 -1.33 26.47
CA ARG A 766 0.26 -0.05 26.59
C ARG A 766 0.88 0.04 27.97
N GLY A 767 2.09 0.56 28.04
CA GLY A 767 2.79 0.72 29.32
C GLY A 767 3.48 2.08 29.42
N ALA A 768 3.56 2.60 30.64
CA ALA A 768 4.32 3.82 30.97
C ALA A 768 5.06 3.63 32.30
N TYR A 769 6.29 4.14 32.34
CA TYR A 769 7.09 4.27 33.56
C TYR A 769 7.70 5.66 33.60
N GLY A 770 7.83 6.24 34.77
CA GLY A 770 8.48 7.54 34.89
C GLY A 770 8.76 7.91 36.33
N THR A 771 9.67 8.85 36.48
CA THR A 771 10.07 9.40 37.79
C THR A 771 9.90 10.92 37.81
N LEU A 772 9.59 11.48 38.96
CA LEU A 772 9.49 12.92 39.18
C LEU A 772 10.25 13.27 40.44
N SER A 773 11.29 14.09 40.33
CA SER A 773 12.14 14.50 41.45
C SER A 773 11.38 15.40 42.42
N ASP A 774 11.76 15.38 43.68
CA ASP A 774 11.15 16.24 44.70
C ASP A 774 11.38 17.73 44.42
N ALA A 775 12.50 18.09 43.79
CA ALA A 775 12.75 19.46 43.32
C ALA A 775 11.71 19.88 42.28
N SER A 776 11.38 18.99 41.32
CA SER A 776 10.36 19.26 40.31
C SER A 776 8.92 19.31 40.88
N LYS A 777 8.66 18.63 42.00
CA LYS A 777 7.39 18.78 42.74
C LYS A 777 7.35 20.11 43.49
N ALA A 778 8.41 20.44 44.23
CA ALA A 778 8.46 21.58 45.14
C ALA A 778 8.37 22.96 44.45
N ILE A 779 8.79 23.04 43.16
CA ILE A 779 8.66 24.28 42.40
C ILE A 779 7.20 24.65 42.09
N ASN A 780 6.31 23.67 42.00
CA ASN A 780 4.91 23.88 41.63
C ASN A 780 4.02 24.14 42.86
N VAL A 781 2.97 24.95 42.67
CA VAL A 781 1.99 25.20 43.72
C VAL A 781 1.13 23.94 43.93
N GLU A 782 0.89 23.60 45.19
CA GLU A 782 -0.05 22.55 45.55
C GLU A 782 -1.48 22.93 45.13
N GLY A 783 -2.25 22.01 44.64
CA GLY A 783 -3.65 22.24 44.22
C GLY A 783 -4.10 21.39 43.05
N PHE A 784 -3.17 20.86 42.29
CA PHE A 784 -3.48 19.90 41.22
C PHE A 784 -2.75 18.58 41.50
N LYS A 785 -3.52 17.48 41.63
CA LYS A 785 -2.97 16.16 41.96
C LYS A 785 -2.39 15.49 40.71
N TYR A 786 -1.08 15.52 40.60
CA TYR A 786 -0.32 14.74 39.59
C TYR A 786 0.76 13.91 40.30
N SER A 787 1.22 12.87 39.64
CA SER A 787 2.30 12.00 40.13
C SER A 787 3.09 11.42 38.98
N ALA A 788 4.15 10.68 39.29
CA ALA A 788 4.82 9.85 38.30
C ALA A 788 4.45 8.37 38.52
N PRO A 789 4.39 7.54 37.46
CA PRO A 789 4.24 6.10 37.60
C PRO A 789 5.60 5.44 37.92
N SER A 790 6.10 5.71 39.14
CA SER A 790 7.46 5.35 39.59
C SER A 790 7.52 4.07 40.43
N GLU A 791 6.43 3.69 41.10
CA GLU A 791 6.38 2.46 41.91
C GLU A 791 6.35 1.19 41.05
N HIS A 792 5.51 1.20 40.05
CA HIS A 792 5.35 0.11 39.10
C HIS A 792 5.12 0.68 37.69
N ILE A 793 5.37 -0.14 36.64
CA ILE A 793 4.98 0.23 35.31
C ILE A 793 3.46 0.34 35.25
N TYR A 794 2.96 1.54 34.94
CA TYR A 794 1.56 1.71 34.60
C TYR A 794 1.24 0.95 33.32
N TYR A 795 0.13 0.21 33.27
CA TYR A 795 -0.27 -0.46 32.04
C TYR A 795 -1.77 -0.47 31.82
N GLU A 796 -2.12 -0.45 30.55
CA GLU A 796 -3.46 -0.69 30.04
C GLU A 796 -3.40 -1.83 29.01
N TYR A 797 -4.45 -2.62 28.98
CA TYR A 797 -4.61 -3.68 27.97
C TYR A 797 -6.04 -3.69 27.45
N GLY A 798 -6.22 -4.36 26.32
CA GLY A 798 -7.54 -4.46 25.75
C GLY A 798 -7.58 -5.16 24.42
N PHE A 799 -8.77 -5.22 23.89
CA PHE A 799 -9.03 -5.67 22.53
C PHE A 799 -9.95 -4.70 21.83
N GLY A 800 -9.91 -4.73 20.51
CA GLY A 800 -10.78 -3.93 19.66
C GLY A 800 -11.44 -4.76 18.59
N ILE A 801 -12.53 -4.23 18.09
CA ILE A 801 -13.22 -4.72 16.91
C ILE A 801 -13.20 -3.61 15.88
N GLU A 802 -12.57 -3.87 14.75
CA GLU A 802 -12.55 -2.98 13.60
C GLU A 802 -13.37 -3.55 12.45
N ASN A 803 -13.46 -2.78 11.38
CA ASN A 803 -14.26 -3.17 10.22
C ASN A 803 -15.77 -3.26 10.52
N ILE A 804 -16.24 -2.45 11.46
CA ILE A 804 -17.67 -2.30 11.77
C ILE A 804 -18.30 -1.37 10.75
N GLY A 805 -19.47 -1.73 10.21
CA GLY A 805 -20.18 -0.90 9.24
C GLY A 805 -21.18 -1.68 8.39
N PHE A 806 -21.70 -1.03 7.35
CA PHE A 806 -22.72 -1.58 6.46
C PHE A 806 -22.19 -1.79 5.05
N GLY A 807 -22.51 -2.91 4.43
CA GLY A 807 -22.05 -3.23 3.08
C GLY A 807 -20.52 -3.27 2.98
N ASN A 808 -19.94 -2.42 2.16
CA ASN A 808 -18.49 -2.23 2.02
C ASN A 808 -17.95 -1.01 2.77
N LEU A 809 -18.81 -0.13 3.26
CA LEU A 809 -18.42 1.01 4.10
C LEU A 809 -18.25 0.53 5.54
N ARG A 810 -17.07 0.06 5.88
CA ARG A 810 -16.73 -0.55 7.16
C ARG A 810 -15.52 0.16 7.75
N ILE A 811 -15.80 1.35 8.28
CA ILE A 811 -14.75 2.30 8.74
C ILE A 811 -14.77 2.54 10.24
N PHE A 812 -15.68 1.88 10.98
CA PHE A 812 -15.75 2.07 12.42
C PHE A 812 -14.90 1.05 13.16
N ARG A 813 -14.29 1.50 14.24
CA ARG A 813 -13.55 0.71 15.22
C ARG A 813 -14.06 1.03 16.62
N VAL A 814 -14.16 0.01 17.47
CA VAL A 814 -14.49 0.12 18.89
C VAL A 814 -13.45 -0.65 19.69
N ASP A 815 -12.83 0.00 20.66
CA ASP A 815 -11.84 -0.59 21.57
C ASP A 815 -12.38 -0.68 22.98
N PHE A 816 -12.17 -1.81 23.63
CA PHE A 816 -12.46 -2.08 25.03
C PHE A 816 -11.13 -2.04 25.78
N ASN A 817 -11.01 -1.09 26.71
CA ASN A 817 -9.76 -0.78 27.37
C ASN A 817 -9.89 -1.00 28.87
N TRP A 818 -8.95 -1.70 29.47
CA TRP A 818 -8.84 -1.93 30.91
C TRP A 818 -7.56 -1.30 31.45
N ARG A 819 -7.68 -0.66 32.62
CA ARG A 819 -6.56 -0.19 33.40
C ARG A 819 -6.07 -1.32 34.29
N GLY A 820 -4.78 -1.66 34.23
CA GLY A 820 -4.22 -2.84 34.91
C GLY A 820 -3.75 -2.60 36.33
N ASN A 821 -3.37 -1.35 36.68
CA ASN A 821 -2.87 -1.01 38.00
C ASN A 821 -3.11 0.47 38.35
N TYR A 822 -2.58 0.94 39.52
CA TYR A 822 -2.89 2.25 40.07
C TYR A 822 -4.38 2.50 40.27
N LEU A 823 -5.09 1.45 40.77
CA LEU A 823 -6.55 1.43 40.87
C LEU A 823 -7.09 2.19 42.09
N ASN A 824 -6.23 2.54 43.06
CA ASN A 824 -6.63 3.15 44.33
C ASN A 824 -6.69 4.68 44.31
N ARG A 825 -6.68 5.28 43.09
CA ARG A 825 -6.71 6.74 42.95
C ARG A 825 -8.15 7.24 42.80
N PRO A 826 -8.46 8.45 43.31
CA PRO A 826 -9.77 9.04 43.06
C PRO A 826 -9.95 9.40 41.57
N ASP A 827 -11.19 9.42 41.12
CA ASP A 827 -11.62 9.91 39.82
C ASP A 827 -11.01 9.19 38.61
N ILE A 828 -10.51 7.96 38.80
CA ILE A 828 -9.99 7.14 37.69
C ILE A 828 -11.09 6.31 37.04
N SER A 829 -10.82 5.93 35.79
CA SER A 829 -11.60 4.94 35.10
C SER A 829 -10.82 3.63 34.98
N THR A 830 -11.44 2.54 35.46
CA THR A 830 -10.82 1.20 35.36
C THR A 830 -11.12 0.51 34.07
N PHE A 831 -12.24 0.86 33.42
CA PHE A 831 -12.70 0.35 32.13
C PHE A 831 -13.28 1.48 31.29
N GLY A 832 -13.08 1.42 29.97
CA GLY A 832 -13.68 2.39 29.06
C GLY A 832 -13.69 1.90 27.63
N ILE A 833 -14.70 2.39 26.90
CA ILE A 833 -14.90 2.11 25.49
C ILE A 833 -14.45 3.35 24.70
N LYS A 834 -13.64 3.12 23.68
CA LYS A 834 -13.23 4.14 22.70
C LYS A 834 -13.76 3.74 21.34
N ALA A 835 -14.30 4.70 20.61
CA ALA A 835 -14.78 4.47 19.24
C ALA A 835 -14.20 5.50 18.27
N GLY A 836 -14.05 5.14 17.04
CA GLY A 836 -13.51 6.05 16.03
C GLY A 836 -13.63 5.53 14.62
N PHE A 837 -13.14 6.36 13.73
CA PHE A 837 -13.06 6.02 12.33
C PHE A 837 -11.64 5.50 12.04
N GLN A 838 -11.60 4.37 11.37
CA GLN A 838 -10.37 3.82 10.83
C GLN A 838 -10.58 3.62 9.33
N VAL A 839 -10.21 4.63 8.57
CA VAL A 839 -10.24 4.55 7.11
C VAL A 839 -9.02 3.76 6.67
N GLY A 840 -9.21 2.49 6.36
CA GLY A 840 -8.19 1.60 5.81
C GLY A 840 -8.86 0.56 4.93
N PHE A 841 -8.10 0.04 3.96
CA PHE A 841 -8.56 -1.05 3.11
C PHE A 841 -8.69 -2.35 3.86
#